data_291b5c1c50b3d0b09e7df39dd1efc28b
#
_entry.id   291b5c1c50b3d0b09e7df39dd1efc28b
#
_cell.length_a   1.000
_cell.length_b   1.000
_cell.length_c   1.000
_cell.angle_alpha   90.00
_cell.angle_beta   90.00
_cell.angle_gamma   90.00
#
_symmetry.space_group_name_H-M   'P 1'
#
loop_
_entity.id
_entity.type
_entity.pdbx_description
1 polymer ?
#
loop_
_entity_poly.entity_id
_entity_poly.type
_entity_poly.pdbx_seq_one_letter_code
_entity_poly.pdbx_strand_id
1 'polypeptide(L)'
;MHFDLSTLNSEQLKPVLDTEGAVLVTAGAGSGKTRLLTHRIAYIIDQGKAERYNILAITFTNKAAGEMKERLCDMVEGAEDIWIFTFHALCVRLLRKYIGFFPGFSSNFTIYGENEKNNCIKRILKDFAEKGKIKDASSYEKQVASCISKAKETGLTPDEYLVINKFMPDIDIIAEAYKQYEQVKIKSNALDYDDLLLYARDLLRNCEEARKYYQHKFKYIHIDEFQDTNAVQYEIAAILAGEWGNIFAVGDEDQSIYGWRGADYRNIFNFQRQFNCKVYKLEQNYRSTQNILDVANRIIANNTTRLEKVLWTANPVGSEVDCHCAKNERDEVNYVVRKISSLMRSNGYSYDDFAVLMRVNSLSRPFEEAFLAYNVPYRVYGGFKFYERKEIKDVLAYLKLMSNHADDEALLRIINFPKRGIGDATIAQLVNYARITGSTMYDIVLNSSENDDLPPKLVNKLTNLTETLKCFENAYKTGASVANLGKYIVKVLNLKEYYGKDDEDDVNRRMNIKELLTGMEEYDKNNGGSLEEYLQSISLYSDTDEESDGGITISTVHSAKGLEFKTVFIVGAEEGIFPSSAKDDPEDIEEERRLMYVAVTRAMEQLIITYTESRFRFNQITVNKPSRFLTEAGFNVVSPASYQRYNSYGGDYTGYGGGYRRRAYEDSASEYDKKTVSAGESRASRQSGKLTERKKDLSGFKPGKRVMHEKFGTGTIISISGEGDGTCALVQFDKAGKLNLMLIYAPLTVLED
;
A
#
# COMPACT_ATOMS: atom_id res chain seq x y z
N MET A 1 21.15 -9.87 -38.18
CA MET A 1 19.89 -9.69 -37.48
C MET A 1 19.21 -11.03 -37.32
N HIS A 2 18.69 -11.33 -36.10
CA HIS A 2 18.10 -12.64 -35.76
C HIS A 2 16.64 -12.48 -35.26
N PHE A 3 15.80 -11.81 -36.10
CA PHE A 3 14.37 -11.76 -35.78
C PHE A 3 13.54 -12.37 -36.92
N ASP A 4 12.44 -13.03 -36.54
CA ASP A 4 11.58 -13.74 -37.48
C ASP A 4 10.14 -13.24 -37.37
N LEU A 5 9.67 -12.55 -38.40
CA LEU A 5 8.30 -12.03 -38.46
C LEU A 5 7.25 -13.15 -38.58
N SER A 6 7.63 -14.36 -39.01
CA SER A 6 6.70 -15.49 -39.11
C SER A 6 6.18 -15.95 -37.75
N THR A 7 6.85 -15.55 -36.66
CA THR A 7 6.46 -15.84 -35.31
C THR A 7 5.30 -14.95 -34.78
N LEU A 8 4.93 -13.91 -35.53
CA LEU A 8 3.83 -13.01 -35.23
C LEU A 8 2.54 -13.51 -35.92
N ASN A 9 1.41 -13.34 -35.23
CA ASN A 9 0.12 -13.57 -35.87
C ASN A 9 -0.24 -12.43 -36.85
N SER A 10 -1.28 -12.61 -37.67
CA SER A 10 -1.70 -11.63 -38.67
C SER A 10 -2.01 -10.25 -38.07
N GLU A 11 -2.60 -10.18 -36.88
CA GLU A 11 -2.97 -8.92 -36.23
C GLU A 11 -1.76 -8.22 -35.61
N GLN A 12 -0.78 -8.96 -35.12
CA GLN A 12 0.49 -8.41 -34.65
C GLN A 12 1.38 -7.94 -35.81
N LEU A 13 1.36 -8.65 -36.95
CA LEU A 13 2.19 -8.31 -38.08
C LEU A 13 1.80 -6.97 -38.73
N LYS A 14 0.51 -6.67 -38.80
CA LYS A 14 -0.01 -5.42 -39.42
C LYS A 14 0.64 -4.16 -38.81
N PRO A 15 0.56 -3.92 -37.48
CA PRO A 15 1.15 -2.74 -36.89
C PRO A 15 2.69 -2.77 -36.88
N VAL A 16 3.35 -3.92 -37.03
CA VAL A 16 4.82 -4.00 -37.21
C VAL A 16 5.24 -3.45 -38.55
N LEU A 17 4.50 -3.79 -39.62
CA LEU A 17 4.80 -3.36 -40.98
C LEU A 17 4.36 -1.92 -41.25
N ASP A 18 3.36 -1.39 -40.53
CA ASP A 18 2.87 -0.03 -40.70
C ASP A 18 3.72 0.98 -39.91
N THR A 19 4.87 1.33 -40.45
CA THR A 19 5.91 2.09 -39.73
C THR A 19 5.68 3.60 -39.71
N GLU A 20 4.94 4.16 -40.68
CA GLU A 20 4.83 5.62 -40.84
C GLU A 20 3.55 6.19 -40.21
N GLY A 21 3.70 7.35 -39.60
CA GLY A 21 2.62 8.07 -38.93
C GLY A 21 2.28 7.55 -37.53
N ALA A 22 1.18 8.05 -36.99
CA ALA A 22 0.75 7.68 -35.66
C ALA A 22 -0.04 6.37 -35.66
N VAL A 23 0.32 5.48 -34.76
CA VAL A 23 -0.33 4.16 -34.59
C VAL A 23 -0.64 3.94 -33.12
N LEU A 24 -1.87 3.53 -32.85
CA LEU A 24 -2.31 3.07 -31.55
C LEU A 24 -2.63 1.58 -31.58
N VAL A 25 -2.05 0.82 -30.69
CA VAL A 25 -2.38 -0.60 -30.51
C VAL A 25 -3.06 -0.79 -29.17
N THR A 26 -4.36 -1.11 -29.19
CA THR A 26 -5.07 -1.54 -27.98
C THR A 26 -4.88 -3.03 -27.83
N ALA A 27 -4.13 -3.43 -26.83
CA ALA A 27 -3.62 -4.78 -26.72
C ALA A 27 -3.98 -5.38 -25.37
N GLY A 28 -4.86 -6.35 -25.33
CA GLY A 28 -5.30 -6.99 -24.11
C GLY A 28 -4.16 -7.65 -23.30
N ALA A 29 -4.47 -8.10 -22.10
CA ALA A 29 -3.53 -8.82 -21.26
C ALA A 29 -2.97 -10.05 -21.99
N GLY A 30 -1.68 -10.34 -21.89
CA GLY A 30 -1.04 -11.51 -22.47
C GLY A 30 -1.06 -11.59 -24.00
N SER A 31 -1.34 -10.48 -24.72
CA SER A 31 -1.39 -10.43 -26.18
C SER A 31 -0.02 -10.24 -26.87
N GLY A 32 1.05 -10.14 -26.09
CA GLY A 32 2.42 -9.98 -26.60
C GLY A 32 2.81 -8.54 -26.96
N LYS A 33 2.32 -7.53 -26.21
CA LYS A 33 2.65 -6.10 -26.36
C LYS A 33 4.14 -5.82 -26.56
N THR A 34 4.96 -6.27 -25.62
CA THR A 34 6.42 -6.05 -25.65
C THR A 34 7.07 -6.75 -26.84
N ARG A 35 6.60 -7.96 -27.19
CA ARG A 35 7.08 -8.68 -28.38
C ARG A 35 6.76 -7.93 -29.66
N LEU A 36 5.55 -7.42 -29.79
CA LEU A 36 5.14 -6.58 -30.92
C LEU A 36 6.06 -5.38 -31.06
N LEU A 37 6.32 -4.67 -29.97
CA LEU A 37 7.09 -3.45 -29.95
C LEU A 37 8.56 -3.72 -30.33
N THR A 38 9.18 -4.76 -29.78
CA THR A 38 10.57 -5.14 -30.13
C THR A 38 10.70 -5.57 -31.58
N HIS A 39 9.76 -6.34 -32.13
CA HIS A 39 9.78 -6.73 -33.55
C HIS A 39 9.60 -5.53 -34.49
N ARG A 40 8.74 -4.56 -34.11
CA ARG A 40 8.59 -3.32 -34.89
C ARG A 40 9.88 -2.50 -34.93
N ILE A 41 10.55 -2.33 -33.78
CA ILE A 41 11.82 -1.62 -33.70
C ILE A 41 12.88 -2.34 -34.57
N ALA A 42 13.00 -3.66 -34.43
CA ALA A 42 13.92 -4.46 -35.22
C ALA A 42 13.61 -4.33 -36.71
N TYR A 43 12.35 -4.36 -37.13
CA TYR A 43 11.94 -4.19 -38.53
C TYR A 43 12.27 -2.81 -39.09
N ILE A 44 12.06 -1.73 -38.32
CA ILE A 44 12.43 -0.36 -38.74
C ILE A 44 13.94 -0.26 -39.06
N ILE A 45 14.77 -0.87 -38.20
CA ILE A 45 16.23 -0.88 -38.37
C ILE A 45 16.63 -1.75 -39.56
N ASP A 46 16.07 -2.94 -39.71
CA ASP A 46 16.36 -3.88 -40.80
C ASP A 46 16.02 -3.27 -42.16
N GLN A 47 14.92 -2.55 -42.26
CA GLN A 47 14.50 -1.87 -43.48
C GLN A 47 15.27 -0.56 -43.74
N GLY A 48 16.27 -0.21 -42.93
CA GLY A 48 17.07 1.01 -43.09
C GLY A 48 16.27 2.32 -42.94
N LYS A 49 15.11 2.30 -42.30
CA LYS A 49 14.25 3.49 -42.17
C LYS A 49 14.77 4.48 -41.14
N ALA A 50 15.50 4.01 -40.14
CA ALA A 50 16.16 4.83 -39.13
C ALA A 50 17.41 4.15 -38.59
N GLU A 51 18.37 4.97 -38.22
CA GLU A 51 19.52 4.52 -37.43
C GLU A 51 19.07 4.27 -35.97
N ARG A 52 19.79 3.42 -35.23
CA ARG A 52 19.47 3.00 -33.85
C ARG A 52 19.27 4.19 -32.91
N TYR A 53 20.15 5.21 -33.01
CA TYR A 53 20.06 6.43 -32.18
C TYR A 53 18.92 7.38 -32.56
N ASN A 54 18.18 7.12 -33.65
CA ASN A 54 17.00 7.86 -34.07
C ASN A 54 15.68 7.23 -33.50
N ILE A 55 15.78 6.13 -32.74
CA ILE A 55 14.63 5.44 -32.18
C ILE A 55 14.60 5.70 -30.67
N LEU A 56 13.43 6.11 -30.19
CA LEU A 56 13.11 6.26 -28.79
C LEU A 56 12.04 5.24 -28.40
N ALA A 57 12.31 4.44 -27.37
CA ALA A 57 11.35 3.56 -26.74
C ALA A 57 11.18 3.95 -25.27
N ILE A 58 9.94 4.14 -24.83
CA ILE A 58 9.60 4.57 -23.47
C ILE A 58 8.78 3.47 -22.81
N THR A 59 9.18 3.10 -21.60
CA THR A 59 8.49 2.09 -20.77
C THR A 59 8.11 2.69 -19.41
N PHE A 60 7.25 1.98 -18.66
CA PHE A 60 6.80 2.46 -17.35
C PHE A 60 7.83 2.19 -16.23
N THR A 61 8.56 1.07 -16.30
CA THR A 61 9.53 0.66 -15.26
C THR A 61 10.93 0.44 -15.80
N ASN A 62 11.95 0.63 -14.96
CA ASN A 62 13.35 0.36 -15.34
C ASN A 62 13.58 -1.12 -15.67
N LYS A 63 12.86 -2.03 -14.98
CA LYS A 63 12.90 -3.46 -15.28
C LYS A 63 12.40 -3.73 -16.70
N ALA A 64 11.26 -3.19 -17.09
CA ALA A 64 10.72 -3.35 -18.45
C ALA A 64 11.65 -2.75 -19.50
N ALA A 65 12.31 -1.62 -19.22
CA ALA A 65 13.31 -1.04 -20.09
C ALA A 65 14.53 -1.96 -20.27
N GLY A 66 15.01 -2.58 -19.18
CA GLY A 66 16.10 -3.57 -19.21
C GLY A 66 15.74 -4.80 -20.03
N GLU A 67 14.57 -5.42 -19.77
CA GLU A 67 14.08 -6.58 -20.52
C GLU A 67 13.88 -6.29 -22.02
N MET A 68 13.37 -5.10 -22.33
CA MET A 68 13.21 -4.67 -23.72
C MET A 68 14.57 -4.53 -24.41
N LYS A 69 15.56 -3.97 -23.71
CA LYS A 69 16.93 -3.81 -24.23
C LYS A 69 17.58 -5.16 -24.47
N GLU A 70 17.51 -6.10 -23.53
CA GLU A 70 18.03 -7.47 -23.68
C GLU A 70 17.44 -8.15 -24.93
N ARG A 71 16.11 -8.14 -25.06
CA ARG A 71 15.43 -8.74 -26.21
C ARG A 71 15.83 -8.10 -27.54
N LEU A 72 16.05 -6.79 -27.57
CA LEU A 72 16.51 -6.11 -28.78
C LEU A 72 17.97 -6.42 -29.10
N CYS A 73 18.86 -6.58 -28.11
CA CYS A 73 20.24 -7.01 -28.30
C CYS A 73 20.32 -8.40 -28.91
N ASP A 74 19.39 -9.30 -28.58
CA ASP A 74 19.29 -10.64 -29.19
C ASP A 74 18.85 -10.58 -30.67
N MET A 75 18.12 -9.53 -31.06
CA MET A 75 17.53 -9.39 -32.40
C MET A 75 18.35 -8.53 -33.34
N VAL A 76 19.00 -7.49 -32.82
CA VAL A 76 19.66 -6.42 -33.58
C VAL A 76 21.05 -6.17 -33.04
N GLU A 77 22.07 -6.27 -33.90
CA GLU A 77 23.44 -5.91 -33.55
C GLU A 77 23.56 -4.39 -33.29
N GLY A 78 24.20 -4.00 -32.17
CA GLY A 78 24.34 -2.59 -31.76
C GLY A 78 23.05 -1.98 -31.20
N ALA A 79 22.13 -2.80 -30.67
CA ALA A 79 20.89 -2.32 -30.04
C ALA A 79 21.14 -1.47 -28.79
N GLU A 80 22.37 -1.47 -28.26
CA GLU A 80 22.78 -0.65 -27.12
C GLU A 80 22.63 0.85 -27.39
N ASP A 81 22.69 1.28 -28.65
CA ASP A 81 22.57 2.67 -29.09
C ASP A 81 21.12 3.15 -29.18
N ILE A 82 20.12 2.25 -29.05
CA ILE A 82 18.71 2.60 -29.04
C ILE A 82 18.37 3.30 -27.71
N TRP A 83 17.62 4.38 -27.78
CA TRP A 83 17.17 5.09 -26.59
C TRP A 83 15.98 4.38 -25.96
N ILE A 84 16.24 3.56 -24.94
CA ILE A 84 15.22 2.81 -24.20
C ILE A 84 15.25 3.27 -22.74
N PHE A 85 14.20 3.96 -22.30
CA PHE A 85 14.14 4.61 -20.98
C PHE A 85 12.74 4.61 -20.41
N THR A 86 12.64 4.88 -19.09
CA THR A 86 11.40 5.37 -18.49
C THR A 86 11.24 6.86 -18.77
N PHE A 87 10.01 7.41 -18.67
CA PHE A 87 9.78 8.85 -18.83
C PHE A 87 10.73 9.68 -17.95
N HIS A 88 10.87 9.33 -16.66
CA HIS A 88 11.76 10.06 -15.76
C HIS A 88 13.24 9.99 -16.18
N ALA A 89 13.72 8.82 -16.59
CA ALA A 89 15.10 8.68 -17.05
C ALA A 89 15.37 9.48 -18.33
N LEU A 90 14.42 9.51 -19.25
CA LEU A 90 14.48 10.36 -20.44
C LEU A 90 14.56 11.85 -20.03
N CYS A 91 13.64 12.31 -19.16
CA CYS A 91 13.59 13.70 -18.70
C CYS A 91 14.90 14.12 -18.00
N VAL A 92 15.48 13.28 -17.16
CA VAL A 92 16.80 13.54 -16.56
C VAL A 92 17.86 13.78 -17.64
N ARG A 93 17.90 12.97 -18.69
CA ARG A 93 18.87 13.15 -19.79
C ARG A 93 18.66 14.46 -20.56
N LEU A 94 17.41 14.83 -20.83
CA LEU A 94 17.08 16.11 -21.47
C LEU A 94 17.53 17.28 -20.58
N LEU A 95 17.18 17.23 -19.31
CA LEU A 95 17.48 18.30 -18.36
C LEU A 95 18.98 18.42 -18.06
N ARG A 96 19.73 17.32 -17.92
CA ARG A 96 21.18 17.38 -17.74
C ARG A 96 21.89 18.18 -18.84
N LYS A 97 21.35 18.14 -20.07
CA LYS A 97 21.92 18.88 -21.21
C LYS A 97 21.46 20.33 -21.26
N TYR A 98 20.22 20.64 -20.93
CA TYR A 98 19.61 21.94 -21.20
C TYR A 98 19.06 22.65 -19.95
N ILE A 99 19.28 22.17 -18.74
CA ILE A 99 18.71 22.76 -17.52
C ILE A 99 19.11 24.22 -17.30
N GLY A 100 20.25 24.64 -17.84
CA GLY A 100 20.69 26.04 -17.80
C GLY A 100 19.76 27.03 -18.50
N PHE A 101 18.77 26.54 -19.27
CA PHE A 101 17.66 27.35 -19.78
C PHE A 101 16.82 27.93 -18.64
N PHE A 102 16.74 27.25 -17.51
CA PHE A 102 16.01 27.70 -16.33
C PHE A 102 16.95 28.39 -15.33
N PRO A 103 16.70 29.67 -15.00
CA PRO A 103 17.55 30.41 -14.08
C PRO A 103 17.64 29.73 -12.70
N GLY A 104 18.82 29.66 -12.16
CA GLY A 104 19.08 29.11 -10.83
C GLY A 104 19.39 27.60 -10.79
N PHE A 105 19.34 26.91 -11.92
CA PHE A 105 19.72 25.51 -12.02
C PHE A 105 21.04 25.29 -12.78
N SER A 106 21.72 24.23 -12.43
CA SER A 106 22.92 23.74 -13.12
C SER A 106 22.83 22.24 -13.38
N SER A 107 23.62 21.75 -14.33
CA SER A 107 23.53 20.35 -14.82
C SER A 107 23.78 19.28 -13.75
N ASN A 108 24.41 19.63 -12.64
CA ASN A 108 24.67 18.75 -11.49
C ASN A 108 23.56 18.77 -10.42
N PHE A 109 22.32 19.13 -10.80
CA PHE A 109 21.19 19.14 -9.89
C PHE A 109 21.00 17.80 -9.17
N THR A 110 20.55 17.87 -7.89
CA THR A 110 20.19 16.70 -7.09
C THR A 110 18.74 16.32 -7.34
N ILE A 111 18.43 15.04 -7.34
CA ILE A 111 17.05 14.54 -7.41
C ILE A 111 16.58 14.24 -5.99
N TYR A 112 15.55 14.93 -5.53
CA TYR A 112 14.94 14.73 -4.23
C TYR A 112 13.94 13.56 -4.29
N GLY A 113 14.09 12.62 -3.36
CA GLY A 113 13.08 11.60 -3.08
C GLY A 113 12.00 12.11 -2.13
N GLU A 114 11.03 11.22 -1.81
CA GLU A 114 9.92 11.57 -0.92
C GLU A 114 10.37 12.02 0.47
N ASN A 115 11.45 11.47 1.02
CA ASN A 115 11.96 11.86 2.33
C ASN A 115 12.48 13.30 2.33
N GLU A 116 13.25 13.69 1.32
CA GLU A 116 13.79 15.03 1.17
C GLU A 116 12.67 16.05 0.94
N LYS A 117 11.68 15.72 0.08
CA LYS A 117 10.46 16.49 -0.16
C LYS A 117 9.71 16.75 1.14
N ASN A 118 9.39 15.68 1.88
CA ASN A 118 8.65 15.78 3.14
C ASN A 118 9.42 16.57 4.21
N ASN A 119 10.74 16.41 4.30
CA ASN A 119 11.58 17.18 5.20
C ASN A 119 11.60 18.69 4.86
N CYS A 120 11.63 19.04 3.57
CA CYS A 120 11.54 20.43 3.13
C CYS A 120 10.19 21.04 3.50
N ILE A 121 9.08 20.36 3.17
CA ILE A 121 7.71 20.80 3.49
C ILE A 121 7.55 20.99 5.01
N LYS A 122 8.03 20.05 5.79
CA LYS A 122 7.98 20.12 7.25
C LYS A 122 8.70 21.36 7.80
N ARG A 123 9.88 21.70 7.26
CA ARG A 123 10.61 22.93 7.67
C ARG A 123 9.85 24.18 7.32
N ILE A 124 9.24 24.24 6.12
CA ILE A 124 8.42 25.38 5.68
C ILE A 124 7.22 25.56 6.60
N LEU A 125 6.50 24.47 6.91
CA LEU A 125 5.34 24.52 7.80
C LEU A 125 5.71 24.88 9.24
N LYS A 126 6.88 24.47 9.71
CA LYS A 126 7.40 24.89 11.01
C LYS A 126 7.64 26.39 11.06
N ASP A 127 8.24 26.99 10.01
CA ASP A 127 8.39 28.45 9.89
C ASP A 127 7.03 29.17 9.87
N PHE A 128 6.02 28.59 9.22
CA PHE A 128 4.66 29.12 9.25
C PHE A 128 4.04 29.10 10.66
N ALA A 129 4.28 28.05 11.43
CA ALA A 129 3.83 27.97 12.81
C ALA A 129 4.53 28.98 13.72
N GLU A 130 5.85 29.13 13.57
CA GLU A 130 6.65 30.13 14.31
C GLU A 130 6.22 31.58 13.99
N LYS A 131 5.79 31.84 12.75
CA LYS A 131 5.24 33.14 12.32
C LYS A 131 3.75 33.31 12.65
N GLY A 132 3.12 32.35 13.30
CA GLY A 132 1.71 32.40 13.68
C GLY A 132 0.71 32.27 12.52
N LYS A 133 1.15 31.85 11.33
CA LYS A 133 0.27 31.61 10.18
C LYS A 133 -0.62 30.37 10.35
N ILE A 134 -0.09 29.34 11.04
CA ILE A 134 -0.79 28.08 11.37
C ILE A 134 -0.57 27.72 12.84
N LYS A 135 -1.47 26.94 13.42
CA LYS A 135 -1.37 26.54 14.83
C LYS A 135 -0.45 25.34 15.03
N ASP A 136 -0.50 24.38 14.12
CA ASP A 136 0.31 23.15 14.20
C ASP A 136 0.79 22.75 12.81
N ALA A 137 2.12 22.67 12.65
CA ALA A 137 2.75 22.28 11.40
C ALA A 137 2.42 20.84 11.00
N SER A 138 2.32 19.93 11.99
CA SER A 138 2.17 18.49 11.74
C SER A 138 0.83 18.13 11.09
N SER A 139 -0.21 18.92 11.35
CA SER A 139 -1.55 18.70 10.75
C SER A 139 -1.61 18.95 9.25
N TYR A 140 -0.69 19.77 8.71
CA TYR A 140 -0.64 20.13 7.29
C TYR A 140 0.37 19.33 6.45
N GLU A 141 1.35 18.65 7.06
CA GLU A 141 2.47 18.02 6.35
C GLU A 141 2.01 17.14 5.18
N LYS A 142 1.10 16.21 5.43
CA LYS A 142 0.62 15.27 4.41
C LYS A 142 -0.29 15.93 3.38
N GLN A 143 -1.17 16.80 3.83
CA GLN A 143 -2.09 17.51 2.95
C GLN A 143 -1.30 18.36 1.95
N VAL A 144 -0.35 19.16 2.43
CA VAL A 144 0.48 20.01 1.58
C VAL A 144 1.30 19.18 0.58
N ALA A 145 1.95 18.09 1.05
CA ALA A 145 2.72 17.21 0.19
C ALA A 145 1.86 16.59 -0.93
N SER A 146 0.66 16.10 -0.59
CA SER A 146 -0.27 15.52 -1.56
C SER A 146 -0.79 16.57 -2.55
N CYS A 147 -1.14 17.78 -2.07
CA CYS A 147 -1.61 18.86 -2.93
C CYS A 147 -0.53 19.33 -3.91
N ILE A 148 0.73 19.43 -3.47
CA ILE A 148 1.85 19.78 -4.35
C ILE A 148 2.04 18.73 -5.44
N SER A 149 2.04 17.43 -5.10
CA SER A 149 2.13 16.37 -6.12
C SER A 149 0.99 16.44 -7.14
N LYS A 150 -0.25 16.55 -6.68
CA LYS A 150 -1.41 16.67 -7.57
C LYS A 150 -1.35 17.90 -8.47
N ALA A 151 -0.90 19.06 -7.94
CA ALA A 151 -0.70 20.24 -8.75
C ALA A 151 0.34 20.00 -9.86
N LYS A 152 1.45 19.37 -9.53
CA LYS A 152 2.52 19.03 -10.49
C LYS A 152 2.10 18.00 -11.53
N GLU A 153 1.40 16.96 -11.12
CA GLU A 153 0.84 15.93 -12.03
C GLU A 153 -0.07 16.51 -13.09
N THR A 154 -0.81 17.58 -12.73
CA THR A 154 -1.67 18.33 -13.66
C THR A 154 -0.96 19.50 -14.35
N GLY A 155 0.31 19.74 -14.01
CA GLY A 155 1.14 20.78 -14.61
C GLY A 155 0.83 22.20 -14.14
N LEU A 156 0.21 22.37 -12.97
CA LEU A 156 -0.17 23.67 -12.41
C LEU A 156 0.96 24.30 -11.59
N THR A 157 1.21 25.57 -11.82
CA THR A 157 2.06 26.41 -10.97
C THR A 157 1.38 26.69 -9.62
N PRO A 158 2.11 27.15 -8.58
CA PRO A 158 1.50 27.54 -7.31
C PRO A 158 0.37 28.57 -7.45
N ASP A 159 0.54 29.57 -8.33
CA ASP A 159 -0.44 30.63 -8.54
C ASP A 159 -1.68 30.11 -9.29
N GLU A 160 -1.51 29.24 -10.30
CA GLU A 160 -2.62 28.58 -11.01
C GLU A 160 -3.38 27.64 -10.07
N TYR A 161 -2.67 26.90 -9.24
CA TYR A 161 -3.28 25.98 -8.27
C TYR A 161 -4.15 26.74 -7.26
N LEU A 162 -3.70 27.92 -6.79
CA LEU A 162 -4.47 28.81 -5.92
C LEU A 162 -5.78 29.24 -6.60
N VAL A 163 -5.70 29.68 -7.86
CA VAL A 163 -6.87 30.18 -8.59
C VAL A 163 -7.90 29.08 -8.85
N ILE A 164 -7.46 27.92 -9.29
CA ILE A 164 -8.34 26.79 -9.63
C ILE A 164 -9.04 26.25 -8.37
N ASN A 165 -8.32 26.16 -7.25
CA ASN A 165 -8.81 25.57 -6.01
C ASN A 165 -9.27 26.59 -4.96
N LYS A 166 -9.66 27.80 -5.36
CA LYS A 166 -10.00 28.93 -4.48
C LYS A 166 -11.04 28.63 -3.39
N PHE A 167 -11.83 27.58 -3.52
CA PHE A 167 -12.83 27.17 -2.53
C PHE A 167 -12.33 26.05 -1.60
N MET A 168 -11.11 25.56 -1.80
CA MET A 168 -10.52 24.56 -0.94
C MET A 168 -10.12 25.18 0.41
N PRO A 169 -10.41 24.54 1.55
CA PRO A 169 -9.93 25.01 2.84
C PRO A 169 -8.40 25.15 2.86
N ASP A 170 -7.91 26.22 3.49
CA ASP A 170 -6.48 26.50 3.69
C ASP A 170 -5.65 26.62 2.40
N ILE A 171 -6.29 26.89 1.26
CA ILE A 171 -5.63 26.96 -0.06
C ILE A 171 -4.49 27.97 -0.08
N ASP A 172 -4.63 29.12 0.61
CA ASP A 172 -3.59 30.16 0.69
C ASP A 172 -2.32 29.62 1.38
N ILE A 173 -2.48 28.82 2.43
CA ILE A 173 -1.37 28.18 3.14
C ILE A 173 -0.69 27.16 2.24
N ILE A 174 -1.48 26.34 1.55
CA ILE A 174 -0.98 25.28 0.65
C ILE A 174 -0.22 25.91 -0.53
N ALA A 175 -0.79 26.91 -1.17
CA ALA A 175 -0.17 27.59 -2.32
C ALA A 175 1.13 28.33 -1.92
N GLU A 176 1.12 29.00 -0.76
CA GLU A 176 2.32 29.66 -0.24
C GLU A 176 3.40 28.64 0.14
N ALA A 177 3.02 27.50 0.75
CA ALA A 177 3.95 26.43 1.05
C ALA A 177 4.53 25.82 -0.24
N TYR A 178 3.71 25.62 -1.28
CA TYR A 178 4.16 25.17 -2.59
C TYR A 178 5.17 26.15 -3.19
N LYS A 179 4.86 27.44 -3.18
CA LYS A 179 5.75 28.49 -3.68
C LYS A 179 7.11 28.51 -2.97
N GLN A 180 7.10 28.40 -1.63
CA GLN A 180 8.35 28.33 -0.86
C GLN A 180 9.12 27.04 -1.11
N TYR A 181 8.43 25.92 -1.31
CA TYR A 181 9.06 24.66 -1.68
C TYR A 181 9.81 24.74 -3.00
N GLU A 182 9.21 25.36 -4.02
CA GLU A 182 9.89 25.64 -5.32
C GLU A 182 11.15 26.51 -5.12
N GLN A 183 11.05 27.57 -4.31
CA GLN A 183 12.21 28.43 -4.02
C GLN A 183 13.34 27.69 -3.30
N VAL A 184 13.02 26.82 -2.35
CA VAL A 184 14.01 26.00 -1.66
C VAL A 184 14.74 25.08 -2.64
N LYS A 185 14.02 24.42 -3.56
CA LYS A 185 14.62 23.54 -4.55
C LYS A 185 15.55 24.29 -5.51
N ILE A 186 15.12 25.44 -6.02
CA ILE A 186 15.97 26.30 -6.87
C ILE A 186 17.28 26.66 -6.15
N LYS A 187 17.18 27.11 -4.90
CA LYS A 187 18.38 27.46 -4.08
C LYS A 187 19.30 26.27 -3.83
N SER A 188 18.74 25.08 -3.71
CA SER A 188 19.48 23.84 -3.46
C SER A 188 19.95 23.16 -4.75
N ASN A 189 19.70 23.75 -5.91
CA ASN A 189 19.90 23.11 -7.21
C ASN A 189 19.35 21.68 -7.21
N ALA A 190 18.07 21.54 -6.87
CA ALA A 190 17.40 20.25 -6.71
C ALA A 190 16.06 20.21 -7.44
N LEU A 191 15.72 19.05 -7.97
CA LEU A 191 14.43 18.73 -8.60
C LEU A 191 13.84 17.49 -7.91
N ASP A 192 12.54 17.45 -7.69
CA ASP A 192 11.85 16.21 -7.30
C ASP A 192 11.40 15.41 -8.54
N TYR A 193 10.82 14.23 -8.33
CA TYR A 193 10.38 13.37 -9.44
C TYR A 193 9.33 14.05 -10.33
N ASP A 194 8.41 14.81 -9.75
CA ASP A 194 7.38 15.52 -10.50
C ASP A 194 7.99 16.64 -11.34
N ASP A 195 9.01 17.34 -10.80
CA ASP A 195 9.74 18.38 -11.52
C ASP A 195 10.46 17.88 -12.77
N LEU A 196 10.99 16.67 -12.72
CA LEU A 196 11.68 16.10 -13.90
C LEU A 196 10.77 16.12 -15.13
N LEU A 197 9.50 15.79 -14.94
CA LEU A 197 8.52 15.81 -16.01
C LEU A 197 8.14 17.24 -16.39
N LEU A 198 7.84 18.10 -15.41
CA LEU A 198 7.41 19.48 -15.66
C LEU A 198 8.47 20.31 -16.36
N TYR A 199 9.69 20.32 -15.85
CA TYR A 199 10.79 21.08 -16.44
C TYR A 199 11.20 20.51 -17.82
N ALA A 200 11.09 19.21 -18.05
CA ALA A 200 11.33 18.63 -19.39
C ALA A 200 10.25 19.06 -20.39
N ARG A 201 8.97 19.07 -19.98
CA ARG A 201 7.86 19.61 -20.79
C ARG A 201 8.09 21.09 -21.12
N ASP A 202 8.39 21.90 -20.12
CA ASP A 202 8.56 23.33 -20.27
C ASP A 202 9.81 23.67 -21.08
N LEU A 203 10.88 22.89 -20.94
CA LEU A 203 12.04 22.97 -21.82
C LEU A 203 11.65 22.75 -23.29
N LEU A 204 10.93 21.67 -23.58
CA LEU A 204 10.51 21.35 -24.94
C LEU A 204 9.50 22.37 -25.49
N ARG A 205 8.67 22.98 -24.66
CA ARG A 205 7.75 24.04 -25.09
C ARG A 205 8.48 25.36 -25.41
N ASN A 206 9.40 25.76 -24.56
CA ASN A 206 9.91 27.13 -24.53
C ASN A 206 11.35 27.27 -25.11
N CYS A 207 12.14 26.18 -25.16
CA CYS A 207 13.47 26.19 -25.76
C CYS A 207 13.42 25.56 -27.17
N GLU A 208 13.39 26.41 -28.19
CA GLU A 208 13.27 25.98 -29.58
C GLU A 208 14.48 25.11 -30.02
N GLU A 209 15.69 25.43 -29.55
CA GLU A 209 16.89 24.66 -29.85
C GLU A 209 16.75 23.22 -29.31
N ALA A 210 16.38 23.04 -28.06
CA ALA A 210 16.19 21.71 -27.44
C ALA A 210 15.09 20.96 -28.17
N ARG A 211 13.93 21.61 -28.41
CA ARG A 211 12.80 21.00 -29.11
C ARG A 211 13.18 20.50 -30.49
N LYS A 212 13.75 21.35 -31.34
CA LYS A 212 14.14 20.98 -32.69
C LYS A 212 15.21 19.88 -32.71
N TYR A 213 16.18 19.97 -31.78
CA TYR A 213 17.21 18.93 -31.68
C TYR A 213 16.61 17.54 -31.41
N TYR A 214 15.70 17.42 -30.42
CA TYR A 214 15.14 16.13 -30.09
C TYR A 214 14.05 15.67 -31.06
N GLN A 215 13.25 16.57 -31.62
CA GLN A 215 12.30 16.25 -32.68
C GLN A 215 13.04 15.69 -33.91
N HIS A 216 14.12 16.32 -34.34
CA HIS A 216 14.91 15.84 -35.46
C HIS A 216 15.61 14.50 -35.15
N LYS A 217 16.10 14.36 -33.92
CA LYS A 217 16.79 13.14 -33.49
C LYS A 217 15.87 11.92 -33.47
N PHE A 218 14.67 12.03 -32.89
CA PHE A 218 13.78 10.90 -32.70
C PHE A 218 12.80 10.76 -33.87
N LYS A 219 13.22 10.01 -34.89
CA LYS A 219 12.38 9.73 -36.04
C LYS A 219 11.22 8.81 -35.73
N TYR A 220 11.42 7.89 -34.78
CA TYR A 220 10.40 6.93 -34.33
C TYR A 220 10.34 6.91 -32.82
N ILE A 221 9.15 7.10 -32.31
CA ILE A 221 8.85 7.07 -30.86
C ILE A 221 7.92 5.92 -30.57
N HIS A 222 8.29 5.08 -29.60
CA HIS A 222 7.51 3.94 -29.16
C HIS A 222 7.19 4.08 -27.66
N ILE A 223 5.95 3.86 -27.27
CA ILE A 223 5.52 3.98 -25.87
C ILE A 223 4.80 2.69 -25.47
N ASP A 224 5.34 1.99 -24.48
CA ASP A 224 4.71 0.83 -23.87
C ASP A 224 3.87 1.26 -22.64
N GLU A 225 2.86 0.46 -22.29
CA GLU A 225 1.92 0.72 -21.18
C GLU A 225 1.33 2.15 -21.23
N PHE A 226 0.91 2.58 -22.42
CA PHE A 226 0.47 3.96 -22.68
C PHE A 226 -0.70 4.42 -21.80
N GLN A 227 -1.56 3.50 -21.34
CA GLN A 227 -2.68 3.79 -20.44
C GLN A 227 -2.25 4.28 -19.04
N ASP A 228 -0.99 4.08 -18.66
CA ASP A 228 -0.44 4.52 -17.37
C ASP A 228 0.23 5.90 -17.44
N THR A 229 0.16 6.57 -18.60
CA THR A 229 0.71 7.92 -18.76
C THR A 229 -0.17 8.99 -18.11
N ASN A 230 0.47 9.96 -17.46
CA ASN A 230 -0.20 11.19 -17.04
C ASN A 230 -0.22 12.26 -18.15
N ALA A 231 -0.93 13.36 -17.90
CA ALA A 231 -1.09 14.45 -18.89
C ALA A 231 0.27 15.06 -19.33
N VAL A 232 1.21 15.22 -18.40
CA VAL A 232 2.54 15.81 -18.69
C VAL A 232 3.39 14.85 -19.54
N GLN A 233 3.37 13.56 -19.22
CA GLN A 233 4.09 12.53 -20.00
C GLN A 233 3.53 12.41 -21.41
N TYR A 234 2.20 12.41 -21.54
CA TYR A 234 1.54 12.43 -22.84
C TYR A 234 1.98 13.64 -23.68
N GLU A 235 1.99 14.83 -23.07
CA GLU A 235 2.39 16.04 -23.77
C GLU A 235 3.86 16.03 -24.20
N ILE A 236 4.79 15.56 -23.35
CA ILE A 236 6.20 15.38 -23.71
C ILE A 236 6.33 14.51 -24.96
N ALA A 237 5.64 13.37 -24.99
CA ALA A 237 5.65 12.46 -26.12
C ALA A 237 5.08 13.11 -27.39
N ALA A 238 3.98 13.85 -27.27
CA ALA A 238 3.35 14.56 -28.38
C ALA A 238 4.26 15.67 -28.95
N ILE A 239 4.95 16.43 -28.09
CA ILE A 239 5.92 17.44 -28.55
C ILE A 239 7.09 16.80 -29.30
N LEU A 240 7.66 15.72 -28.75
CA LEU A 240 8.79 15.02 -29.37
C LEU A 240 8.43 14.45 -30.73
N ALA A 241 7.19 13.99 -30.95
CA ALA A 241 6.72 13.46 -32.21
C ALA A 241 6.45 14.53 -33.29
N GLY A 242 6.55 15.82 -32.95
CA GLY A 242 6.05 16.93 -33.77
C GLY A 242 6.69 17.10 -35.16
N GLU A 243 7.91 16.63 -35.42
CA GLU A 243 8.58 16.75 -36.74
C GLU A 243 8.20 15.59 -37.69
N TRP A 244 8.27 14.36 -37.18
CA TRP A 244 8.10 13.18 -38.02
C TRP A 244 6.70 12.57 -37.97
N GLY A 245 5.99 12.78 -36.89
CA GLY A 245 4.66 12.19 -36.66
C GLY A 245 4.67 10.67 -36.45
N ASN A 246 5.86 10.02 -36.43
CA ASN A 246 5.98 8.57 -36.25
C ASN A 246 5.97 8.20 -34.78
N ILE A 247 4.77 8.11 -34.21
CA ILE A 247 4.55 7.75 -32.82
C ILE A 247 3.70 6.48 -32.72
N PHE A 248 4.20 5.50 -31.99
CA PHE A 248 3.59 4.21 -31.80
C PHE A 248 3.28 3.99 -30.31
N ALA A 249 2.02 3.97 -29.95
CA ALA A 249 1.56 3.77 -28.59
C ALA A 249 0.92 2.39 -28.45
N VAL A 250 1.36 1.63 -27.45
CA VAL A 250 0.76 0.33 -27.09
C VAL A 250 0.23 0.42 -25.66
N GLY A 251 -1.00 -0.03 -25.45
CA GLY A 251 -1.59 0.01 -24.13
C GLY A 251 -2.86 -0.83 -24.01
N ASP A 252 -3.32 -0.96 -22.78
CA ASP A 252 -4.56 -1.63 -22.42
C ASP A 252 -5.30 -0.79 -21.37
N GLU A 253 -6.31 -0.07 -21.76
CA GLU A 253 -7.11 0.76 -20.85
C GLU A 253 -7.75 -0.06 -19.73
N ASP A 254 -8.01 -1.35 -19.97
CA ASP A 254 -8.51 -2.28 -18.96
C ASP A 254 -7.43 -2.65 -17.90
N GLN A 255 -6.16 -2.29 -18.13
CA GLN A 255 -5.06 -2.46 -17.18
C GLN A 255 -4.55 -1.12 -16.58
N SER A 256 -5.30 -0.02 -16.74
CA SER A 256 -4.97 1.26 -16.09
C SER A 256 -5.35 1.20 -14.60
N ILE A 257 -4.33 1.07 -13.73
CA ILE A 257 -4.48 0.88 -12.28
C ILE A 257 -3.62 1.84 -11.45
N TYR A 258 -3.08 2.89 -12.06
CA TYR A 258 -2.25 3.91 -11.41
C TYR A 258 -2.89 5.30 -11.43
N GLY A 259 -4.25 5.38 -11.43
CA GLY A 259 -4.98 6.65 -11.34
C GLY A 259 -4.59 7.47 -10.12
N TRP A 260 -4.30 6.83 -9.00
CA TRP A 260 -3.81 7.47 -7.77
C TRP A 260 -2.39 8.09 -7.91
N ARG A 261 -1.64 7.78 -8.99
CA ARG A 261 -0.37 8.41 -9.41
C ARG A 261 -0.56 9.37 -10.60
N GLY A 262 -1.78 9.80 -10.86
CA GLY A 262 -2.09 10.73 -11.95
C GLY A 262 -2.17 10.09 -13.34
N ALA A 263 -2.12 8.77 -13.48
CA ALA A 263 -2.36 8.10 -14.75
C ALA A 263 -3.77 8.40 -15.25
N ASP A 264 -3.87 8.73 -16.54
CA ASP A 264 -5.15 9.03 -17.17
C ASP A 264 -5.35 8.17 -18.42
N TYR A 265 -6.12 7.11 -18.28
CA TYR A 265 -6.45 6.21 -19.41
C TYR A 265 -7.13 6.94 -20.58
N ARG A 266 -7.73 8.14 -20.33
CA ARG A 266 -8.32 8.98 -21.36
C ARG A 266 -7.30 9.49 -22.36
N ASN A 267 -5.99 9.44 -22.04
CA ASN A 267 -4.91 9.74 -22.98
C ASN A 267 -4.96 8.86 -24.23
N ILE A 268 -5.49 7.64 -24.16
CA ILE A 268 -5.72 6.77 -25.32
C ILE A 268 -6.71 7.43 -26.30
N PHE A 269 -7.81 7.99 -25.80
CA PHE A 269 -8.79 8.69 -26.62
C PHE A 269 -8.30 10.06 -27.10
N ASN A 270 -7.50 10.75 -26.27
CA ASN A 270 -6.86 12.02 -26.66
C ASN A 270 -5.86 11.78 -27.81
N PHE A 271 -5.08 10.70 -27.73
CA PHE A 271 -4.14 10.30 -28.79
C PHE A 271 -4.85 10.06 -30.12
N GLN A 272 -5.94 9.30 -30.12
CA GLN A 272 -6.74 9.06 -31.33
C GLN A 272 -7.21 10.35 -31.99
N ARG A 273 -7.73 11.30 -31.18
CA ARG A 273 -8.24 12.58 -31.67
C ARG A 273 -7.15 13.52 -32.16
N GLN A 274 -6.03 13.60 -31.43
CA GLN A 274 -4.94 14.52 -31.76
C GLN A 274 -4.17 14.11 -32.99
N PHE A 275 -3.86 12.83 -33.11
CA PHE A 275 -2.99 12.31 -34.18
C PHE A 275 -3.77 11.71 -35.35
N ASN A 276 -5.11 11.63 -35.27
CA ASN A 276 -5.93 10.89 -36.25
C ASN A 276 -5.28 9.54 -36.61
N CYS A 277 -4.87 8.80 -35.59
CA CYS A 277 -4.01 7.64 -35.70
C CYS A 277 -4.74 6.40 -36.24
N LYS A 278 -3.97 5.49 -36.84
CA LYS A 278 -4.48 4.14 -37.16
C LYS A 278 -4.57 3.34 -35.88
N VAL A 279 -5.67 2.58 -35.72
CA VAL A 279 -5.92 1.78 -34.52
C VAL A 279 -5.90 0.31 -34.87
N TYR A 280 -5.10 -0.47 -34.14
CA TYR A 280 -5.06 -1.92 -34.21
C TYR A 280 -5.50 -2.52 -32.89
N LYS A 281 -6.18 -3.67 -32.91
CA LYS A 281 -6.63 -4.40 -31.74
C LYS A 281 -5.91 -5.75 -31.64
N LEU A 282 -5.38 -6.09 -30.46
CA LEU A 282 -4.81 -7.40 -30.19
C LEU A 282 -5.65 -8.08 -29.10
N GLU A 283 -6.49 -9.02 -29.50
CA GLU A 283 -7.43 -9.72 -28.64
C GLU A 283 -6.99 -11.17 -28.32
N GLN A 284 -6.07 -11.74 -29.13
CA GLN A 284 -5.53 -13.07 -28.85
C GLN A 284 -4.57 -13.04 -27.67
N ASN A 285 -4.92 -13.81 -26.63
CA ASN A 285 -4.08 -14.02 -25.46
C ASN A 285 -3.25 -15.29 -25.61
N TYR A 286 -1.97 -15.22 -25.29
CA TYR A 286 -1.02 -16.33 -25.34
C TYR A 286 -0.62 -16.86 -23.97
N ARG A 287 -1.11 -16.23 -22.90
CA ARG A 287 -0.74 -16.53 -21.51
C ARG A 287 -1.68 -17.53 -20.87
N SER A 288 -2.96 -17.22 -20.86
CA SER A 288 -3.95 -17.85 -20.01
C SER A 288 -4.79 -18.90 -20.74
N THR A 289 -5.39 -19.81 -19.98
CA THR A 289 -6.42 -20.73 -20.47
C THR A 289 -7.76 -20.02 -20.67
N GLN A 290 -8.68 -20.60 -21.46
CA GLN A 290 -9.94 -19.97 -21.81
C GLN A 290 -10.83 -19.68 -20.60
N ASN A 291 -10.93 -20.61 -19.63
CA ASN A 291 -11.75 -20.40 -18.43
C ASN A 291 -11.31 -19.18 -17.61
N ILE A 292 -10.00 -18.89 -17.54
CA ILE A 292 -9.46 -17.69 -16.87
C ILE A 292 -9.89 -16.43 -17.64
N LEU A 293 -9.79 -16.45 -18.98
CA LEU A 293 -10.18 -15.32 -19.81
C LEU A 293 -11.68 -15.04 -19.75
N ASP A 294 -12.50 -16.08 -19.66
CA ASP A 294 -13.96 -15.92 -19.53
C ASP A 294 -14.32 -15.17 -18.24
N VAL A 295 -13.64 -15.49 -17.12
CA VAL A 295 -13.79 -14.74 -15.87
C VAL A 295 -13.31 -13.29 -16.02
N ALA A 296 -12.14 -13.07 -16.63
CA ALA A 296 -11.60 -11.74 -16.87
C ALA A 296 -12.54 -10.88 -17.73
N ASN A 297 -13.05 -11.45 -18.85
CA ASN A 297 -13.97 -10.77 -19.75
C ASN A 297 -15.30 -10.41 -19.06
N ARG A 298 -15.87 -11.31 -18.23
CA ARG A 298 -17.11 -11.04 -17.49
C ARG A 298 -16.94 -9.90 -16.49
N ILE A 299 -15.84 -9.88 -15.75
CA ILE A 299 -15.55 -8.82 -14.78
C ILE A 299 -15.45 -7.49 -15.50
N ILE A 300 -14.56 -7.38 -16.50
CA ILE A 300 -14.23 -6.10 -17.13
C ILE A 300 -15.35 -5.54 -18.02
N ALA A 301 -16.26 -6.37 -18.47
CA ALA A 301 -17.42 -5.95 -19.25
C ALA A 301 -18.36 -5.00 -18.49
N ASN A 302 -18.27 -4.94 -17.16
CA ASN A 302 -19.07 -4.04 -16.32
C ASN A 302 -18.50 -2.60 -16.26
N ASN A 303 -17.34 -2.33 -16.83
CA ASN A 303 -16.83 -0.96 -16.98
C ASN A 303 -17.50 -0.29 -18.17
N THR A 304 -17.87 0.98 -17.99
CA THR A 304 -18.61 1.75 -18.99
C THR A 304 -17.70 2.47 -19.99
N THR A 305 -16.53 2.91 -19.53
CA THR A 305 -15.58 3.69 -20.35
C THR A 305 -14.42 2.79 -20.79
N ARG A 306 -14.62 2.09 -21.92
CA ARG A 306 -13.61 1.20 -22.50
C ARG A 306 -13.72 1.09 -24.01
N LEU A 307 -12.64 0.67 -24.69
CA LEU A 307 -12.66 0.22 -26.08
C LEU A 307 -13.10 -1.24 -26.09
N GLU A 308 -14.19 -1.53 -26.81
CA GLU A 308 -14.70 -2.90 -26.88
C GLU A 308 -13.63 -3.85 -27.41
N LYS A 309 -13.23 -4.81 -26.58
CA LYS A 309 -12.38 -5.95 -26.91
C LYS A 309 -12.76 -7.15 -26.06
N VAL A 310 -12.60 -8.34 -26.61
CA VAL A 310 -12.89 -9.61 -25.95
C VAL A 310 -11.66 -10.49 -26.09
N LEU A 311 -11.06 -10.87 -24.97
CA LEU A 311 -9.91 -11.76 -24.99
C LEU A 311 -10.33 -13.18 -25.33
N TRP A 312 -9.59 -13.78 -26.27
CA TRP A 312 -9.72 -15.19 -26.63
C TRP A 312 -8.33 -15.84 -26.70
N THR A 313 -8.27 -17.15 -26.62
CA THR A 313 -7.00 -17.88 -26.71
C THR A 313 -7.11 -19.14 -27.53
N ALA A 314 -5.99 -19.55 -28.11
CA ALA A 314 -5.84 -20.89 -28.71
C ALA A 314 -5.29 -21.92 -27.69
N ASN A 315 -4.99 -21.50 -26.47
CA ASN A 315 -4.59 -22.39 -25.41
C ASN A 315 -5.78 -23.30 -25.00
N PRO A 316 -5.55 -24.41 -24.29
CA PRO A 316 -6.60 -25.29 -23.80
C PRO A 316 -7.66 -24.53 -22.96
N VAL A 317 -8.85 -25.12 -22.86
CA VAL A 317 -9.93 -24.57 -22.01
C VAL A 317 -9.45 -24.40 -20.56
N GLY A 318 -8.62 -25.31 -20.08
CA GLY A 318 -8.03 -25.27 -18.75
C GLY A 318 -8.98 -25.74 -17.65
N SER A 319 -8.53 -25.67 -16.42
CA SER A 319 -9.32 -26.01 -15.24
C SER A 319 -10.39 -24.92 -14.98
N GLU A 320 -11.51 -25.31 -14.41
CA GLU A 320 -12.48 -24.34 -13.90
C GLU A 320 -11.82 -23.45 -12.84
N VAL A 321 -12.22 -22.18 -12.83
CA VAL A 321 -11.77 -21.22 -11.82
C VAL A 321 -12.43 -21.54 -10.49
N ASP A 322 -11.62 -21.78 -9.46
CA ASP A 322 -12.08 -22.17 -8.13
C ASP A 322 -12.40 -20.89 -7.31
N CYS A 323 -13.60 -20.84 -6.71
CA CYS A 323 -14.02 -19.78 -5.81
C CYS A 323 -14.34 -20.37 -4.44
N HIS A 324 -13.46 -20.16 -3.47
CA HIS A 324 -13.55 -20.80 -2.16
C HIS A 324 -13.93 -19.82 -1.04
N CYS A 325 -14.97 -20.19 -0.27
CA CYS A 325 -15.36 -19.49 0.96
C CYS A 325 -14.69 -20.16 2.16
N ALA A 326 -13.76 -19.50 2.80
CA ALA A 326 -13.16 -19.95 4.04
C ALA A 326 -13.92 -19.42 5.26
N LYS A 327 -13.84 -20.11 6.40
CA LYS A 327 -14.53 -19.67 7.63
C LYS A 327 -13.91 -18.41 8.22
N ASN A 328 -12.59 -18.30 8.14
CA ASN A 328 -11.80 -17.17 8.61
C ASN A 328 -10.45 -17.13 7.88
N GLU A 329 -9.62 -16.13 8.19
CA GLU A 329 -8.31 -15.93 7.59
C GLU A 329 -7.35 -17.12 7.76
N ARG A 330 -7.42 -17.86 8.87
CA ARG A 330 -6.58 -19.06 9.07
C ARG A 330 -7.02 -20.21 8.19
N ASP A 331 -8.32 -20.41 8.04
CA ASP A 331 -8.88 -21.44 7.16
C ASP A 331 -8.55 -21.11 5.69
N GLU A 332 -8.60 -19.82 5.31
CA GLU A 332 -8.17 -19.33 3.99
C GLU A 332 -6.71 -19.71 3.71
N VAL A 333 -5.81 -19.37 4.63
CA VAL A 333 -4.39 -19.70 4.51
C VAL A 333 -4.15 -21.21 4.44
N ASN A 334 -4.79 -21.99 5.32
CA ASN A 334 -4.66 -23.44 5.33
C ASN A 334 -5.19 -24.08 4.03
N TYR A 335 -6.25 -23.51 3.45
CA TYR A 335 -6.75 -23.93 2.15
C TYR A 335 -5.70 -23.69 1.06
N VAL A 336 -5.13 -22.50 1.00
CA VAL A 336 -4.09 -22.13 0.02
C VAL A 336 -2.88 -23.06 0.13
N VAL A 337 -2.33 -23.28 1.34
CA VAL A 337 -1.18 -24.18 1.57
C VAL A 337 -1.48 -25.59 1.12
N ARG A 338 -2.65 -26.13 1.46
CA ARG A 338 -3.06 -27.49 1.02
C ARG A 338 -3.21 -27.58 -0.50
N LYS A 339 -3.77 -26.55 -1.13
CA LYS A 339 -3.96 -26.49 -2.58
C LYS A 339 -2.61 -26.45 -3.31
N ILE A 340 -1.66 -25.62 -2.84
CA ILE A 340 -0.28 -25.57 -3.34
C ILE A 340 0.36 -26.96 -3.25
N SER A 341 0.33 -27.57 -2.07
CA SER A 341 0.92 -28.91 -1.86
C SER A 341 0.25 -29.98 -2.75
N SER A 342 -1.03 -29.86 -3.05
CA SER A 342 -1.75 -30.73 -3.96
C SER A 342 -1.29 -30.53 -5.40
N LEU A 343 -1.21 -29.28 -5.88
CA LEU A 343 -0.83 -28.95 -7.24
C LEU A 343 0.64 -29.30 -7.54
N MET A 344 1.53 -29.11 -6.58
CA MET A 344 2.94 -29.56 -6.71
C MET A 344 3.01 -31.06 -6.96
N ARG A 345 2.20 -31.85 -6.23
CA ARG A 345 2.18 -33.31 -6.39
C ARG A 345 1.51 -33.80 -7.66
N SER A 346 0.41 -33.15 -8.09
CA SER A 346 -0.36 -33.59 -9.26
C SER A 346 0.23 -33.09 -10.57
N ASN A 347 0.75 -31.87 -10.61
CA ASN A 347 1.16 -31.17 -11.83
C ASN A 347 2.68 -31.00 -11.94
N GLY A 348 3.45 -31.36 -10.90
CA GLY A 348 4.91 -31.18 -10.88
C GLY A 348 5.35 -29.72 -10.83
N TYR A 349 4.51 -28.82 -10.29
CA TYR A 349 4.84 -27.40 -10.16
C TYR A 349 5.92 -27.19 -9.11
N SER A 350 6.74 -26.16 -9.31
CA SER A 350 7.69 -25.62 -8.33
C SER A 350 7.06 -24.49 -7.52
N TYR A 351 7.69 -24.07 -6.43
CA TYR A 351 7.19 -22.95 -5.62
C TYR A 351 7.11 -21.63 -6.40
N ASP A 352 7.98 -21.41 -7.39
CA ASP A 352 7.99 -20.22 -8.24
C ASP A 352 6.77 -20.10 -9.16
N ASP A 353 6.08 -21.21 -9.40
CA ASP A 353 4.89 -21.26 -10.25
C ASP A 353 3.65 -20.67 -9.56
N PHE A 354 3.76 -20.33 -8.26
CA PHE A 354 2.63 -19.85 -7.46
C PHE A 354 2.76 -18.40 -7.06
N ALA A 355 1.62 -17.68 -7.09
CA ALA A 355 1.49 -16.37 -6.48
C ALA A 355 0.25 -16.25 -5.60
N VAL A 356 0.39 -15.55 -4.48
CA VAL A 356 -0.70 -15.11 -3.61
C VAL A 356 -0.83 -13.60 -3.78
N LEU A 357 -1.90 -13.17 -4.46
CA LEU A 357 -2.16 -11.78 -4.78
C LEU A 357 -3.24 -11.21 -3.86
N MET A 358 -2.99 -10.02 -3.35
CA MET A 358 -3.89 -9.33 -2.42
C MET A 358 -4.05 -7.85 -2.77
N ARG A 359 -5.16 -7.26 -2.34
CA ARG A 359 -5.40 -5.82 -2.55
C ARG A 359 -4.56 -4.95 -1.61
N VAL A 360 -4.34 -5.40 -0.39
CA VAL A 360 -3.64 -4.64 0.66
C VAL A 360 -2.58 -5.51 1.34
N ASN A 361 -1.40 -4.95 1.59
CA ASN A 361 -0.27 -5.65 2.22
C ASN A 361 -0.59 -6.21 3.63
N SER A 362 -1.58 -5.65 4.33
CA SER A 362 -1.94 -6.13 5.67
C SER A 362 -2.49 -7.57 5.70
N LEU A 363 -2.81 -8.14 4.54
CA LEU A 363 -3.23 -9.54 4.40
C LEU A 363 -2.05 -10.51 4.26
N SER A 364 -0.82 -10.05 4.09
CA SER A 364 0.33 -10.93 3.83
C SER A 364 0.73 -11.78 5.04
N ARG A 365 0.63 -11.20 6.24
CA ARG A 365 1.16 -11.80 7.46
C ARG A 365 0.68 -13.22 7.75
N PRO A 366 -0.62 -13.56 7.71
CA PRO A 366 -1.06 -14.93 7.98
C PRO A 366 -0.47 -15.94 6.99
N PHE A 367 -0.23 -15.52 5.72
CA PHE A 367 0.42 -16.35 4.71
C PHE A 367 1.92 -16.51 4.99
N GLU A 368 2.61 -15.44 5.35
CA GLU A 368 4.02 -15.45 5.73
C GLU A 368 4.25 -16.41 6.91
N GLU A 369 3.45 -16.31 7.99
CA GLU A 369 3.52 -17.18 9.17
C GLU A 369 3.27 -18.65 8.82
N ALA A 370 2.26 -18.92 7.98
CA ALA A 370 1.96 -20.29 7.58
C ALA A 370 3.04 -20.90 6.69
N PHE A 371 3.54 -20.16 5.72
CA PHE A 371 4.60 -20.65 4.82
C PHE A 371 5.86 -21.01 5.61
N LEU A 372 6.17 -20.21 6.64
CA LEU A 372 7.23 -20.58 7.57
C LEU A 372 6.93 -21.83 8.37
N ALA A 373 5.79 -21.88 9.03
CA ALA A 373 5.44 -23.02 9.88
C ALA A 373 5.48 -24.35 9.09
N TYR A 374 5.24 -24.29 7.79
CA TYR A 374 5.31 -25.43 6.88
C TYR A 374 6.63 -25.56 6.12
N ASN A 375 7.63 -24.71 6.41
CA ASN A 375 8.92 -24.64 5.70
C ASN A 375 8.75 -24.48 4.17
N VAL A 376 7.80 -23.64 3.76
CA VAL A 376 7.54 -23.31 2.36
C VAL A 376 8.32 -22.05 2.00
N PRO A 377 9.22 -22.09 1.01
CA PRO A 377 9.95 -20.90 0.59
C PRO A 377 8.99 -19.89 -0.08
N TYR A 378 9.13 -18.61 0.27
CA TYR A 378 8.34 -17.54 -0.31
C TYR A 378 9.15 -16.25 -0.41
N ARG A 379 8.67 -15.33 -1.23
CA ARG A 379 9.19 -13.96 -1.36
C ARG A 379 8.06 -12.95 -1.37
N VAL A 380 8.25 -11.81 -0.71
CA VAL A 380 7.30 -10.69 -0.77
C VAL A 380 7.74 -9.72 -1.84
N TYR A 381 6.97 -9.62 -2.92
CA TYR A 381 7.29 -8.79 -4.07
C TYR A 381 6.60 -7.42 -3.96
N GLY A 382 7.41 -6.36 -4.01
CA GLY A 382 6.89 -4.97 -3.98
C GLY A 382 6.45 -4.47 -2.60
N GLY A 383 6.85 -5.13 -1.51
CA GLY A 383 6.56 -4.70 -0.14
C GLY A 383 7.70 -5.06 0.81
N PHE A 384 7.82 -4.34 1.90
CA PHE A 384 8.68 -4.77 3.00
C PHE A 384 8.02 -5.98 3.69
N LYS A 385 8.81 -7.03 3.97
CA LYS A 385 8.37 -8.15 4.80
C LYS A 385 7.81 -7.63 6.11
N PHE A 386 6.86 -8.33 6.70
CA PHE A 386 6.21 -7.86 7.94
C PHE A 386 7.22 -7.51 9.02
N TYR A 387 8.19 -8.42 9.26
CA TYR A 387 9.22 -8.22 10.29
C TYR A 387 10.31 -7.20 9.90
N GLU A 388 10.37 -6.79 8.64
CA GLU A 388 11.28 -5.74 8.13
C GLU A 388 10.71 -4.32 8.32
N ARG A 389 9.42 -4.19 8.65
CA ARG A 389 8.78 -2.89 8.86
C ARG A 389 9.42 -2.16 10.03
N LYS A 390 9.59 -0.85 9.87
CA LYS A 390 10.35 -0.02 10.83
C LYS A 390 9.82 -0.15 12.26
N GLU A 391 8.51 0.02 12.45
CA GLU A 391 7.84 -0.05 13.75
C GLU A 391 7.95 -1.43 14.40
N ILE A 392 7.96 -2.48 13.60
CA ILE A 392 8.15 -3.86 14.06
C ILE A 392 9.59 -4.08 14.51
N LYS A 393 10.58 -3.70 13.68
CA LYS A 393 12.00 -3.76 14.03
C LYS A 393 12.33 -2.94 15.28
N ASP A 394 11.66 -1.81 15.48
CA ASP A 394 11.87 -0.96 16.65
C ASP A 394 11.40 -1.68 17.94
N VAL A 395 10.27 -2.37 17.92
CA VAL A 395 9.80 -3.19 19.06
C VAL A 395 10.66 -4.43 19.26
N LEU A 396 11.01 -5.13 18.17
CA LEU A 396 11.88 -6.31 18.23
C LEU A 396 13.29 -5.98 18.76
N ALA A 397 13.81 -4.79 18.49
CA ALA A 397 15.11 -4.37 19.00
C ALA A 397 15.13 -4.26 20.54
N TYR A 398 14.04 -3.81 21.17
CA TYR A 398 13.90 -3.87 22.63
C TYR A 398 13.88 -5.32 23.15
N LEU A 399 13.17 -6.22 22.48
CA LEU A 399 13.13 -7.64 22.85
C LEU A 399 14.49 -8.32 22.67
N LYS A 400 15.21 -8.01 21.59
CA LYS A 400 16.57 -8.51 21.35
C LYS A 400 17.52 -8.10 22.48
N LEU A 401 17.42 -6.85 22.96
CA LEU A 401 18.25 -6.38 24.09
C LEU A 401 17.94 -7.09 25.39
N MET A 402 16.68 -7.54 25.63
CA MET A 402 16.34 -8.30 26.83
C MET A 402 16.94 -9.71 26.79
N SER A 403 17.06 -10.30 25.60
CA SER A 403 17.69 -11.61 25.39
C SER A 403 19.22 -11.51 25.32
N ASN A 404 19.76 -10.46 24.69
CA ASN A 404 21.19 -10.28 24.49
C ASN A 404 21.63 -8.84 24.71
N HIS A 405 22.23 -8.55 25.85
CA HIS A 405 22.74 -7.23 26.23
C HIS A 405 23.95 -6.77 25.39
N ALA A 406 24.62 -7.67 24.68
CA ALA A 406 25.75 -7.35 23.81
C ALA A 406 25.34 -6.93 22.40
N ASP A 407 24.04 -6.86 22.08
CA ASP A 407 23.55 -6.44 20.78
C ASP A 407 23.57 -4.90 20.66
N ASP A 408 24.74 -4.37 20.31
CA ASP A 408 24.96 -2.93 20.11
C ASP A 408 24.10 -2.37 18.97
N GLU A 409 23.80 -3.14 17.92
CA GLU A 409 22.96 -2.70 16.80
C GLU A 409 21.51 -2.49 17.26
N ALA A 410 20.97 -3.41 18.06
CA ALA A 410 19.66 -3.25 18.65
C ALA A 410 19.61 -2.01 19.57
N LEU A 411 20.65 -1.79 20.37
CA LEU A 411 20.74 -0.61 21.22
C LEU A 411 20.80 0.69 20.42
N LEU A 412 21.65 0.78 19.41
CA LEU A 412 21.77 1.95 18.55
C LEU A 412 20.46 2.26 17.84
N ARG A 413 19.69 1.24 17.48
CA ARG A 413 18.39 1.41 16.87
C ARG A 413 17.39 2.07 17.81
N ILE A 414 17.37 1.70 19.09
CA ILE A 414 16.38 2.19 20.06
C ILE A 414 16.85 3.38 20.91
N ILE A 415 18.11 3.74 20.85
CA ILE A 415 18.71 4.73 21.76
C ILE A 415 17.97 6.08 21.74
N ASN A 416 17.45 6.46 20.59
CA ASN A 416 16.64 7.67 20.41
C ASN A 416 15.20 7.36 19.90
N PHE A 417 14.71 6.17 20.17
CA PHE A 417 13.35 5.77 19.85
C PHE A 417 12.60 5.28 21.10
N PRO A 418 11.46 5.85 21.50
CA PRO A 418 10.93 7.17 21.06
C PRO A 418 11.93 8.31 21.28
N LYS A 419 11.73 9.47 20.65
CA LYS A 419 12.69 10.60 20.72
C LYS A 419 13.07 10.99 22.15
N ARG A 420 14.36 10.94 22.45
CA ARG A 420 14.94 11.27 23.79
C ARG A 420 15.96 12.40 23.73
N GLY A 421 16.16 13.04 22.57
CA GLY A 421 17.17 14.09 22.39
C GLY A 421 18.61 13.56 22.38
N ILE A 422 18.80 12.25 22.16
CA ILE A 422 20.09 11.61 22.01
C ILE A 422 20.49 11.69 20.54
N GLY A 423 21.41 12.56 20.20
CA GLY A 423 21.92 12.74 18.85
C GLY A 423 23.29 12.09 18.63
N ASP A 424 23.78 12.15 17.38
CA ASP A 424 24.98 11.47 16.90
C ASP A 424 26.23 11.77 17.75
N ALA A 425 26.39 13.00 18.22
CA ALA A 425 27.51 13.38 19.10
C ALA A 425 27.47 12.64 20.45
N THR A 426 26.28 12.40 21.01
CA THR A 426 26.09 11.65 22.25
C THR A 426 26.35 10.16 22.03
N ILE A 427 25.88 9.63 20.89
CA ILE A 427 26.15 8.24 20.48
C ILE A 427 27.64 8.01 20.29
N ALA A 428 28.35 8.92 19.61
CA ALA A 428 29.81 8.83 19.43
C ALA A 428 30.57 8.84 20.75
N GLN A 429 30.13 9.61 21.76
CA GLN A 429 30.72 9.60 23.11
C GLN A 429 30.52 8.25 23.79
N LEU A 430 29.32 7.68 23.72
CA LEU A 430 28.98 6.36 24.29
C LEU A 430 29.82 5.25 23.66
N VAL A 431 29.90 5.21 22.32
CA VAL A 431 30.72 4.24 21.58
C VAL A 431 32.21 4.35 21.97
N ASN A 432 32.74 5.56 22.06
CA ASN A 432 34.14 5.74 22.43
C ASN A 432 34.40 5.27 23.87
N TYR A 433 33.47 5.55 24.79
CA TYR A 433 33.59 5.12 26.19
C TYR A 433 33.53 3.58 26.29
N ALA A 434 32.63 2.94 25.59
CA ALA A 434 32.53 1.47 25.51
C ALA A 434 33.84 0.84 25.02
N ARG A 435 34.47 1.46 24.00
CA ARG A 435 35.77 0.99 23.48
C ARG A 435 36.91 1.12 24.49
N ILE A 436 36.92 2.19 25.30
CA ILE A 436 37.98 2.43 26.30
C ILE A 436 37.86 1.48 27.49
N THR A 437 36.62 1.24 27.95
CA THR A 437 36.34 0.41 29.13
C THR A 437 36.25 -1.09 28.83
N GLY A 438 36.05 -1.47 27.57
CA GLY A 438 35.78 -2.86 27.18
C GLY A 438 34.41 -3.37 27.64
N SER A 439 33.52 -2.48 28.08
CA SER A 439 32.14 -2.80 28.50
C SER A 439 31.17 -2.70 27.35
N THR A 440 30.01 -3.43 27.40
CA THR A 440 28.97 -3.24 26.42
C THR A 440 28.32 -1.87 26.51
N MET A 441 27.82 -1.31 25.41
CA MET A 441 27.11 -0.03 25.46
C MET A 441 25.85 -0.15 26.34
N TYR A 442 25.21 -1.31 26.39
CA TYR A 442 24.05 -1.60 27.22
C TYR A 442 24.39 -1.46 28.71
N ASP A 443 25.50 -2.08 29.18
CA ASP A 443 25.94 -2.01 30.58
C ASP A 443 26.29 -0.56 30.98
N ILE A 444 26.90 0.19 30.07
CA ILE A 444 27.23 1.61 30.32
C ILE A 444 25.93 2.42 30.45
N VAL A 445 24.93 2.19 29.61
CA VAL A 445 23.64 2.88 29.70
C VAL A 445 22.92 2.50 30.99
N LEU A 446 22.87 1.20 31.32
CA LEU A 446 22.15 0.69 32.48
C LEU A 446 22.72 1.21 33.81
N ASN A 447 24.03 1.31 33.90
CA ASN A 447 24.76 1.76 35.07
C ASN A 447 25.22 3.22 34.97
N SER A 448 24.69 3.98 34.01
CA SER A 448 25.15 5.36 33.75
C SER A 448 25.00 6.28 34.94
N SER A 449 24.01 6.09 35.83
CA SER A 449 23.82 6.88 37.04
C SER A 449 24.77 6.55 38.18
N GLU A 450 25.46 5.39 38.12
CA GLU A 450 26.41 4.90 39.15
C GLU A 450 27.84 5.04 38.68
N ASN A 451 28.07 5.57 37.48
CA ASN A 451 29.39 5.69 36.87
C ASN A 451 29.89 7.14 36.91
N ASP A 452 30.74 7.43 37.88
CA ASP A 452 31.34 8.76 38.12
C ASP A 452 32.27 9.24 36.99
N ASP A 453 32.74 8.34 36.12
CA ASP A 453 33.61 8.68 34.99
C ASP A 453 32.83 9.21 33.77
N LEU A 454 31.50 9.10 33.76
CA LEU A 454 30.67 9.62 32.69
C LEU A 454 30.36 11.10 32.86
N PRO A 455 30.45 11.92 31.79
CA PRO A 455 30.08 13.33 31.87
C PRO A 455 28.60 13.48 32.33
N PRO A 456 28.30 14.36 33.31
CA PRO A 456 26.95 14.54 33.84
C PRO A 456 25.91 14.87 32.77
N LYS A 457 26.31 15.60 31.72
CA LYS A 457 25.44 15.89 30.55
C LYS A 457 25.04 14.62 29.76
N LEU A 458 25.93 13.64 29.71
CA LEU A 458 25.68 12.36 29.06
C LEU A 458 24.72 11.53 29.93
N VAL A 459 25.02 11.42 31.23
CA VAL A 459 24.17 10.71 32.21
C VAL A 459 22.73 11.23 32.15
N ASN A 460 22.53 12.56 32.23
CA ASN A 460 21.19 13.17 32.14
C ASN A 460 20.43 12.83 30.85
N LYS A 461 21.13 12.69 29.73
CA LYS A 461 20.48 12.30 28.48
C LYS A 461 20.13 10.81 28.44
N LEU A 462 20.87 9.97 29.13
CA LEU A 462 20.65 8.53 29.18
C LEU A 462 19.60 8.10 30.21
N THR A 463 19.32 8.95 31.25
CA THR A 463 18.45 8.60 32.39
C THR A 463 17.13 7.98 31.98
N ASN A 464 16.39 8.60 31.05
CA ASN A 464 15.11 8.09 30.59
C ASN A 464 15.24 6.72 29.91
N LEU A 465 16.31 6.52 29.12
CA LEU A 465 16.58 5.23 28.49
C LEU A 465 16.94 4.17 29.54
N THR A 466 17.79 4.53 30.51
CA THR A 466 18.20 3.66 31.62
C THR A 466 16.99 3.17 32.42
N GLU A 467 16.10 4.08 32.82
CA GLU A 467 14.85 3.73 33.54
C GLU A 467 13.97 2.82 32.72
N THR A 468 13.81 3.12 31.42
CA THR A 468 13.02 2.30 30.48
C THR A 468 13.58 0.87 30.39
N LEU A 469 14.89 0.72 30.20
CA LEU A 469 15.54 -0.59 30.08
C LEU A 469 15.47 -1.37 31.40
N LYS A 470 15.67 -0.72 32.57
CA LYS A 470 15.51 -1.35 33.89
C LYS A 470 14.09 -1.90 34.10
N CYS A 471 13.06 -1.18 33.65
CA CYS A 471 11.68 -1.68 33.70
C CYS A 471 11.48 -2.96 32.88
N PHE A 472 12.03 -2.99 31.65
CA PHE A 472 11.89 -4.15 30.77
C PHE A 472 12.69 -5.35 31.29
N GLU A 473 13.92 -5.09 31.76
CA GLU A 473 14.76 -6.13 32.36
C GLU A 473 14.11 -6.79 33.58
N ASN A 474 13.48 -5.99 34.45
CA ASN A 474 12.73 -6.51 35.57
C ASN A 474 11.53 -7.38 35.13
N ALA A 475 10.78 -6.94 34.13
CA ALA A 475 9.66 -7.72 33.60
C ALA A 475 10.14 -9.04 33.01
N TYR A 476 11.24 -9.05 32.28
CA TYR A 476 11.86 -10.25 31.71
C TYR A 476 12.36 -11.21 32.80
N LYS A 477 13.11 -10.70 33.81
CA LYS A 477 13.63 -11.50 34.94
C LYS A 477 12.53 -12.10 35.82
N THR A 478 11.36 -11.48 35.87
CA THR A 478 10.19 -12.01 36.62
C THR A 478 9.41 -13.06 35.82
N GLY A 479 9.88 -13.46 34.66
CA GLY A 479 9.29 -14.53 33.85
C GLY A 479 8.06 -14.12 33.04
N ALA A 480 8.01 -12.88 32.60
CA ALA A 480 6.97 -12.44 31.67
C ALA A 480 7.03 -13.26 30.36
N SER A 481 5.88 -13.74 29.87
CA SER A 481 5.81 -14.40 28.58
C SER A 481 6.15 -13.41 27.44
N VAL A 482 6.45 -13.92 26.25
CA VAL A 482 6.82 -13.12 25.08
C VAL A 482 5.75 -12.06 24.78
N ALA A 483 4.49 -12.43 24.78
CA ALA A 483 3.38 -11.52 24.55
C ALA A 483 3.25 -10.46 25.65
N ASN A 484 3.40 -10.87 26.93
CA ASN A 484 3.29 -9.93 28.05
C ASN A 484 4.44 -8.92 28.05
N LEU A 485 5.66 -9.36 27.72
CA LEU A 485 6.80 -8.47 27.57
C LEU A 485 6.62 -7.51 26.39
N GLY A 486 6.18 -8.00 25.22
CA GLY A 486 5.85 -7.16 24.06
C GLY A 486 4.78 -6.11 24.36
N LYS A 487 3.67 -6.50 25.02
CA LYS A 487 2.61 -5.57 25.46
C LYS A 487 3.14 -4.53 26.43
N TYR A 488 3.99 -4.96 27.36
CA TYR A 488 4.60 -4.07 28.35
C TYR A 488 5.51 -3.03 27.69
N ILE A 489 6.35 -3.46 26.75
CA ILE A 489 7.20 -2.55 25.94
C ILE A 489 6.35 -1.51 25.22
N VAL A 490 5.32 -1.94 24.46
CA VAL A 490 4.44 -1.04 23.71
C VAL A 490 3.71 -0.05 24.63
N LYS A 491 3.29 -0.48 25.82
CA LYS A 491 2.63 0.36 26.81
C LYS A 491 3.58 1.39 27.44
N VAL A 492 4.76 0.98 27.91
CA VAL A 492 5.75 1.87 28.55
C VAL A 492 6.27 2.91 27.57
N LEU A 493 6.53 2.52 26.33
CA LEU A 493 6.96 3.42 25.26
C LEU A 493 5.83 4.31 24.73
N ASN A 494 4.59 4.06 25.17
CA ASN A 494 3.39 4.79 24.74
C ASN A 494 3.25 4.88 23.21
N LEU A 495 3.53 3.77 22.51
CA LEU A 495 3.55 3.75 21.05
C LEU A 495 2.19 4.06 20.42
N LYS A 496 1.10 3.89 21.16
CA LYS A 496 -0.25 4.26 20.70
C LYS A 496 -0.39 5.78 20.52
N GLU A 497 0.18 6.58 21.40
CA GLU A 497 0.21 8.04 21.27
C GLU A 497 1.36 8.53 20.40
N TYR A 498 2.48 7.83 20.42
CA TYR A 498 3.62 8.16 19.55
C TYR A 498 3.25 8.11 18.06
N TYR A 499 2.46 7.11 17.66
CA TYR A 499 1.85 7.00 16.33
C TYR A 499 0.37 7.43 16.38
N GLY A 500 0.07 8.56 17.06
CA GLY A 500 -1.29 8.99 17.40
C GLY A 500 -2.00 9.79 16.34
N LYS A 501 -1.37 10.05 15.19
CA LYS A 501 -1.99 10.78 14.09
C LYS A 501 -3.04 9.89 13.39
N ASP A 502 -4.10 10.52 12.90
CA ASP A 502 -5.15 9.85 12.11
C ASP A 502 -4.78 9.79 10.61
N ASP A 503 -3.49 9.79 10.31
CA ASP A 503 -3.00 9.55 8.97
C ASP A 503 -2.86 8.05 8.68
N GLU A 504 -2.93 7.68 7.41
CA GLU A 504 -2.89 6.28 6.97
C GLU A 504 -1.61 5.54 7.43
N ASP A 505 -0.47 6.24 7.46
CA ASP A 505 0.79 5.64 7.90
C ASP A 505 0.80 5.32 9.39
N ASP A 506 0.39 6.25 10.26
CA ASP A 506 0.36 6.01 11.69
C ASP A 506 -0.74 5.00 12.07
N VAL A 507 -1.87 5.02 11.35
CA VAL A 507 -2.91 3.98 11.47
C VAL A 507 -2.31 2.61 11.12
N ASN A 508 -1.63 2.49 9.98
CA ASN A 508 -0.98 1.24 9.56
C ASN A 508 0.09 0.77 10.55
N ARG A 509 0.92 1.69 11.09
CA ARG A 509 1.93 1.34 12.10
C ARG A 509 1.32 0.81 13.39
N ARG A 510 0.25 1.46 13.89
CA ARG A 510 -0.49 0.97 15.06
C ARG A 510 -1.07 -0.43 14.83
N MET A 511 -1.59 -0.67 13.62
CA MET A 511 -2.10 -1.97 13.22
C MET A 511 -0.99 -3.03 13.17
N ASN A 512 0.14 -2.71 12.56
CA ASN A 512 1.28 -3.62 12.50
C ASN A 512 1.79 -4.01 13.89
N ILE A 513 1.93 -3.03 14.81
CA ILE A 513 2.32 -3.30 16.20
C ILE A 513 1.32 -4.23 16.89
N LYS A 514 0.03 -3.98 16.71
CA LYS A 514 -1.03 -4.79 17.31
C LYS A 514 -1.02 -6.22 16.75
N GLU A 515 -0.77 -6.34 15.47
CA GLU A 515 -0.60 -7.60 14.76
C GLU A 515 0.61 -8.39 15.29
N LEU A 516 1.74 -7.70 15.52
CA LEU A 516 2.91 -8.29 16.17
C LEU A 516 2.55 -8.87 17.55
N LEU A 517 1.81 -8.11 18.37
CA LEU A 517 1.40 -8.57 19.71
C LEU A 517 0.46 -9.77 19.64
N THR A 518 -0.42 -9.83 18.65
CA THR A 518 -1.29 -10.99 18.43
C THR A 518 -0.48 -12.23 18.08
N GLY A 519 0.53 -12.11 17.19
CA GLY A 519 1.44 -13.23 16.87
C GLY A 519 2.23 -13.72 18.08
N MET A 520 2.66 -12.80 18.97
CA MET A 520 3.31 -13.19 20.22
C MET A 520 2.36 -13.95 21.15
N GLU A 521 1.08 -13.55 21.25
CA GLU A 521 0.06 -14.28 22.05
C GLU A 521 -0.19 -15.70 21.52
N GLU A 522 -0.19 -15.82 20.20
CA GLU A 522 -0.33 -17.13 19.56
C GLU A 522 0.88 -18.01 19.77
N TYR A 523 2.08 -17.44 19.72
CA TYR A 523 3.31 -18.16 20.07
C TYR A 523 3.26 -18.70 21.51
N ASP A 524 2.91 -17.84 22.49
CA ASP A 524 2.78 -18.23 23.89
C ASP A 524 1.75 -19.35 24.09
N LYS A 525 0.63 -19.33 23.35
CA LYS A 525 -0.44 -20.35 23.46
C LYS A 525 -0.06 -21.68 22.80
N ASN A 526 0.66 -21.64 21.70
CA ASN A 526 0.91 -22.84 20.89
C ASN A 526 2.21 -23.53 21.25
N ASN A 527 3.27 -22.79 21.55
CA ASN A 527 4.62 -23.33 21.70
C ASN A 527 5.15 -23.18 23.13
N GLY A 528 4.68 -22.20 23.92
CA GLY A 528 5.13 -21.99 25.31
C GLY A 528 6.64 -21.81 25.48
N GLY A 529 7.34 -21.42 24.41
CA GLY A 529 8.79 -21.32 24.35
C GLY A 529 9.37 -20.03 24.94
N SER A 530 10.69 -19.97 25.01
CA SER A 530 11.42 -18.82 25.53
C SER A 530 11.43 -17.61 24.54
N LEU A 531 11.83 -16.43 25.05
CA LEU A 531 12.05 -15.24 24.21
C LEU A 531 13.12 -15.51 23.15
N GLU A 532 14.18 -16.24 23.51
CA GLU A 532 15.27 -16.62 22.61
C GLU A 532 14.77 -17.48 21.45
N GLU A 533 13.94 -18.47 21.73
CA GLU A 533 13.35 -19.33 20.70
C GLU A 533 12.42 -18.54 19.77
N TYR A 534 11.63 -17.61 20.31
CA TYR A 534 10.80 -16.70 19.53
C TYR A 534 11.64 -15.81 18.60
N LEU A 535 12.68 -15.16 19.14
CA LEU A 535 13.58 -14.31 18.37
C LEU A 535 14.38 -15.10 17.33
N GLN A 536 14.77 -16.34 17.66
CA GLN A 536 15.43 -17.22 16.71
C GLN A 536 14.49 -17.60 15.55
N SER A 537 13.22 -17.93 15.83
CA SER A 537 12.25 -18.19 14.77
C SER A 537 12.09 -17.01 13.82
N ILE A 538 12.08 -15.78 14.34
CA ILE A 538 12.05 -14.58 13.52
C ILE A 538 13.37 -14.31 12.79
N SER A 539 14.51 -14.59 13.41
CA SER A 539 15.84 -14.34 12.82
C SER A 539 16.15 -15.30 11.68
N LEU A 540 15.72 -16.54 11.79
CA LEU A 540 15.78 -17.53 10.69
C LEU A 540 14.91 -17.10 9.50
N TYR A 541 13.97 -16.20 9.71
CA TYR A 541 13.16 -15.55 8.72
C TYR A 541 13.94 -14.57 7.84
N SER A 542 14.87 -13.83 8.40
CA SER A 542 15.63 -12.80 7.68
C SER A 542 16.83 -13.35 6.91
N ASP A 543 17.45 -14.42 7.39
CA ASP A 543 18.69 -14.96 6.83
C ASP A 543 18.47 -15.88 5.61
N THR A 544 17.25 -16.41 5.43
CA THR A 544 16.89 -17.23 4.25
C THR A 544 16.48 -16.41 3.02
N ASP A 545 16.42 -15.09 3.13
CA ASP A 545 15.79 -14.23 2.15
C ASP A 545 16.75 -13.43 1.23
N GLU A 546 18.02 -13.38 1.51
CA GLU A 546 18.96 -12.62 0.67
C GLU A 546 19.45 -13.38 -0.57
N GLU A 547 19.28 -14.71 -0.67
CA GLU A 547 19.76 -15.49 -1.82
C GLU A 547 18.88 -16.70 -2.21
N SER A 548 17.62 -16.81 -1.85
CA SER A 548 16.81 -17.88 -2.45
C SER A 548 16.25 -17.41 -3.79
N ASP A 549 16.95 -17.74 -4.85
CA ASP A 549 16.40 -17.87 -6.20
C ASP A 549 15.27 -18.92 -6.13
N GLY A 550 14.06 -18.53 -5.80
CA GLY A 550 12.90 -19.41 -5.80
C GLY A 550 11.98 -19.26 -4.59
N GLY A 551 10.68 -19.41 -4.81
CA GLY A 551 9.67 -19.39 -3.77
C GLY A 551 8.33 -18.78 -4.19
N ILE A 552 7.28 -19.07 -3.41
CA ILE A 552 5.94 -18.53 -3.66
C ILE A 552 5.97 -17.01 -3.60
N THR A 553 5.44 -16.36 -4.62
CA THR A 553 5.34 -14.91 -4.63
C THR A 553 4.12 -14.43 -3.84
N ILE A 554 4.33 -13.65 -2.78
CA ILE A 554 3.28 -12.90 -2.08
C ILE A 554 3.38 -11.44 -2.56
N SER A 555 2.29 -10.88 -3.07
CA SER A 555 2.33 -9.54 -3.65
C SER A 555 0.99 -8.83 -3.59
N THR A 556 1.01 -7.49 -3.60
CA THR A 556 -0.19 -6.75 -3.99
C THR A 556 -0.43 -6.89 -5.49
N VAL A 557 -1.69 -6.77 -5.90
CA VAL A 557 -2.04 -6.81 -7.33
C VAL A 557 -1.32 -5.71 -8.11
N HIS A 558 -1.15 -4.51 -7.53
CA HIS A 558 -0.42 -3.41 -8.17
C HIS A 558 1.03 -3.77 -8.48
N SER A 559 1.70 -4.39 -7.52
CA SER A 559 3.10 -4.80 -7.70
C SER A 559 3.26 -6.02 -8.61
N ALA A 560 2.21 -6.83 -8.76
CA ALA A 560 2.19 -7.99 -9.65
C ALA A 560 1.92 -7.64 -11.12
N LYS A 561 1.62 -6.36 -11.46
CA LYS A 561 1.46 -5.93 -12.84
C LYS A 561 2.75 -6.20 -13.62
N GLY A 562 2.63 -6.79 -14.81
CA GLY A 562 3.78 -7.23 -15.62
C GLY A 562 4.26 -8.65 -15.34
N LEU A 563 3.95 -9.23 -14.17
CA LEU A 563 4.31 -10.60 -13.82
C LEU A 563 3.28 -11.61 -14.34
N GLU A 564 3.65 -12.91 -14.33
CA GLU A 564 2.78 -14.03 -14.71
C GLU A 564 3.18 -15.29 -13.96
N PHE A 565 2.20 -16.13 -13.60
CA PHE A 565 2.39 -17.33 -12.78
C PHE A 565 1.48 -18.45 -13.27
N LYS A 566 1.92 -19.71 -13.19
CA LYS A 566 1.07 -20.85 -13.56
C LYS A 566 -0.19 -20.90 -12.70
N THR A 567 -0.05 -20.64 -11.40
CA THR A 567 -1.18 -20.63 -10.46
C THR A 567 -1.23 -19.32 -9.68
N VAL A 568 -2.38 -18.68 -9.68
CA VAL A 568 -2.63 -17.44 -8.91
C VAL A 568 -3.73 -17.68 -7.89
N PHE A 569 -3.46 -17.33 -6.65
CA PHE A 569 -4.44 -17.19 -5.58
C PHE A 569 -4.75 -15.71 -5.39
N ILE A 570 -6.01 -15.29 -5.59
CA ILE A 570 -6.49 -13.96 -5.25
C ILE A 570 -7.19 -14.08 -3.90
N VAL A 571 -6.62 -13.47 -2.86
CA VAL A 571 -7.11 -13.63 -1.48
C VAL A 571 -7.80 -12.38 -0.96
N GLY A 572 -8.77 -12.57 -0.04
CA GLY A 572 -9.53 -11.47 0.55
C GLY A 572 -10.48 -10.79 -0.45
N ALA A 573 -11.14 -11.53 -1.34
CA ALA A 573 -12.13 -11.00 -2.27
C ALA A 573 -13.44 -10.65 -1.54
N GLU A 574 -13.40 -9.56 -0.77
CA GLU A 574 -14.48 -9.12 0.15
C GLU A 574 -14.73 -7.62 -0.02
N GLU A 575 -16.01 -7.20 0.06
CA GLU A 575 -16.37 -5.78 0.13
C GLU A 575 -15.66 -5.09 1.29
N GLY A 576 -15.06 -3.94 1.02
CA GLY A 576 -14.24 -3.21 2.00
C GLY A 576 -12.78 -3.64 2.04
N ILE A 577 -12.40 -4.69 1.27
CA ILE A 577 -11.01 -5.12 1.06
C ILE A 577 -10.68 -5.09 -0.43
N PHE A 578 -11.42 -5.81 -1.23
CA PHE A 578 -11.30 -5.84 -2.69
C PHE A 578 -12.70 -5.97 -3.33
N PRO A 579 -13.35 -4.84 -3.68
CA PRO A 579 -12.88 -3.46 -3.70
C PRO A 579 -12.64 -2.88 -2.31
N SER A 580 -11.76 -1.86 -2.23
CA SER A 580 -11.47 -1.19 -0.98
C SER A 580 -12.63 -0.26 -0.58
N SER A 581 -12.92 -0.16 0.73
CA SER A 581 -14.10 0.53 1.28
C SER A 581 -14.10 2.05 1.15
N ALA A 582 -12.99 2.63 0.68
CA ALA A 582 -12.85 4.09 0.72
C ALA A 582 -13.63 4.82 -0.39
N LYS A 583 -14.29 4.10 -1.32
CA LYS A 583 -14.67 4.67 -2.61
C LYS A 583 -16.00 4.11 -3.10
N ASP A 584 -17.05 4.89 -2.90
CA ASP A 584 -18.37 4.65 -3.52
C ASP A 584 -18.54 5.39 -4.87
N ASP A 585 -17.48 6.10 -5.33
CA ASP A 585 -17.50 6.76 -6.64
C ASP A 585 -17.45 5.70 -7.76
N PRO A 586 -18.32 5.78 -8.74
CA PRO A 586 -18.32 4.88 -9.90
C PRO A 586 -16.97 4.76 -10.61
N GLU A 587 -16.21 5.85 -10.77
CA GLU A 587 -14.88 5.85 -11.40
C GLU A 587 -13.87 5.02 -10.57
N ASP A 588 -13.94 5.14 -9.25
CA ASP A 588 -13.09 4.39 -8.34
C ASP A 588 -13.39 2.88 -8.36
N ILE A 589 -14.67 2.51 -8.46
CA ILE A 589 -15.09 1.10 -8.61
C ILE A 589 -14.63 0.55 -9.94
N GLU A 590 -14.64 1.33 -11.01
CA GLU A 590 -14.11 0.91 -12.31
C GLU A 590 -12.58 0.68 -12.24
N GLU A 591 -11.83 1.51 -11.48
CA GLU A 591 -10.40 1.28 -11.27
C GLU A 591 -10.13 0.02 -10.45
N GLU A 592 -10.89 -0.22 -9.36
CA GLU A 592 -10.81 -1.46 -8.58
C GLU A 592 -11.18 -2.71 -9.44
N ARG A 593 -12.11 -2.56 -10.38
CA ARG A 593 -12.47 -3.63 -11.32
C ARG A 593 -11.34 -3.91 -12.31
N ARG A 594 -10.65 -2.87 -12.82
CA ARG A 594 -9.43 -3.05 -13.63
C ARG A 594 -8.35 -3.76 -12.81
N LEU A 595 -8.24 -3.44 -11.53
CA LEU A 595 -7.29 -4.11 -10.64
C LEU A 595 -7.62 -5.60 -10.47
N MET A 596 -8.90 -5.97 -10.32
CA MET A 596 -9.32 -7.37 -10.30
C MET A 596 -9.05 -8.06 -11.64
N TYR A 597 -9.33 -7.39 -12.76
CA TYR A 597 -8.99 -7.89 -14.10
C TYR A 597 -7.47 -8.14 -14.26
N VAL A 598 -6.64 -7.20 -13.77
CA VAL A 598 -5.18 -7.40 -13.73
C VAL A 598 -4.81 -8.63 -12.91
N ALA A 599 -5.38 -8.81 -11.71
CA ALA A 599 -5.11 -9.96 -10.84
C ALA A 599 -5.44 -11.29 -11.54
N VAL A 600 -6.63 -11.40 -12.14
CA VAL A 600 -7.09 -12.59 -12.87
C VAL A 600 -6.16 -12.90 -14.04
N THR A 601 -5.75 -11.88 -14.81
CA THR A 601 -4.91 -12.06 -16.00
C THR A 601 -3.42 -12.30 -15.70
N ARG A 602 -3.04 -12.42 -14.41
CA ARG A 602 -1.69 -12.90 -14.02
C ARG A 602 -1.60 -14.43 -14.07
N ALA A 603 -2.74 -15.13 -14.03
CA ALA A 603 -2.78 -16.59 -14.06
C ALA A 603 -2.61 -17.14 -15.48
N MET A 604 -1.77 -18.17 -15.61
CA MET A 604 -1.57 -18.89 -16.86
C MET A 604 -2.49 -20.11 -16.95
N GLU A 605 -2.44 -21.00 -15.96
CA GLU A 605 -3.09 -22.31 -15.99
C GLU A 605 -4.20 -22.47 -14.95
N GLN A 606 -4.01 -21.90 -13.75
CA GLN A 606 -4.96 -22.06 -12.64
C GLN A 606 -5.21 -20.74 -11.93
N LEU A 607 -6.47 -20.48 -11.63
CA LEU A 607 -6.90 -19.34 -10.84
C LEU A 607 -7.80 -19.83 -9.70
N ILE A 608 -7.46 -19.39 -8.50
CA ILE A 608 -8.23 -19.64 -7.28
C ILE A 608 -8.52 -18.28 -6.61
N ILE A 609 -9.79 -17.99 -6.33
CA ILE A 609 -10.20 -16.78 -5.63
C ILE A 609 -10.76 -17.17 -4.27
N THR A 610 -10.32 -16.51 -3.21
CA THR A 610 -10.79 -16.82 -1.85
C THR A 610 -11.39 -15.60 -1.15
N TYR A 611 -12.39 -15.87 -0.31
CA TYR A 611 -12.98 -14.89 0.60
C TYR A 611 -13.36 -15.59 1.90
N THR A 612 -13.65 -14.83 2.97
CA THR A 612 -13.95 -15.41 4.28
C THR A 612 -15.36 -15.05 4.78
N GLU A 613 -15.96 -15.94 5.60
CA GLU A 613 -17.20 -15.64 6.31
C GLU A 613 -16.99 -14.57 7.41
N SER A 614 -15.82 -14.58 8.05
CA SER A 614 -15.40 -13.60 9.03
C SER A 614 -13.88 -13.44 8.97
N ARG A 615 -13.41 -12.23 9.20
CA ARG A 615 -11.98 -11.91 9.20
C ARG A 615 -11.61 -11.09 10.42
N PHE A 616 -10.54 -11.46 11.08
CA PHE A 616 -9.98 -10.66 12.17
C PHE A 616 -9.08 -9.56 11.60
N ARG A 617 -9.55 -8.32 11.67
CA ARG A 617 -8.79 -7.13 11.27
C ARG A 617 -8.95 -6.03 12.31
N PHE A 618 -7.89 -5.27 12.55
CA PHE A 618 -7.93 -4.12 13.45
C PHE A 618 -8.42 -4.43 14.86
N ASN A 619 -8.14 -5.66 15.37
CA ASN A 619 -8.59 -6.20 16.65
C ASN A 619 -10.11 -6.41 16.77
N GLN A 620 -10.78 -6.55 15.66
CA GLN A 620 -12.21 -6.84 15.61
C GLN A 620 -12.48 -7.93 14.59
N ILE A 621 -13.42 -8.79 14.88
CA ILE A 621 -13.94 -9.73 13.90
C ILE A 621 -14.91 -8.94 13.01
N THR A 622 -14.61 -8.84 11.72
CA THR A 622 -15.48 -8.24 10.72
C THR A 622 -16.13 -9.35 9.90
N VAL A 623 -17.40 -9.16 9.58
CA VAL A 623 -18.16 -10.02 8.63
C VAL A 623 -18.40 -9.18 7.41
N ASN A 624 -17.57 -9.38 6.38
CA ASN A 624 -17.71 -8.65 5.11
C ASN A 624 -18.62 -9.44 4.17
N LYS A 625 -19.25 -8.72 3.22
CA LYS A 625 -19.92 -9.37 2.11
C LYS A 625 -18.85 -9.89 1.13
N PRO A 626 -19.12 -11.00 0.40
CA PRO A 626 -18.28 -11.35 -0.72
C PRO A 626 -18.14 -10.19 -1.71
N SER A 627 -16.99 -10.05 -2.34
CA SER A 627 -16.75 -9.01 -3.34
C SER A 627 -17.79 -9.04 -4.46
N ARG A 628 -18.27 -7.87 -4.87
CA ARG A 628 -19.15 -7.74 -6.05
C ARG A 628 -18.53 -8.33 -7.31
N PHE A 629 -17.20 -8.31 -7.41
CA PHE A 629 -16.47 -8.86 -8.54
C PHE A 629 -16.65 -10.38 -8.71
N LEU A 630 -16.93 -11.10 -7.63
CA LEU A 630 -17.25 -12.53 -7.70
C LEU A 630 -18.60 -12.77 -8.39
N THR A 631 -19.60 -11.95 -8.09
CA THR A 631 -20.90 -12.01 -8.77
C THR A 631 -20.78 -11.60 -10.23
N GLU A 632 -20.01 -10.55 -10.52
CA GLU A 632 -19.71 -10.09 -11.89
C GLU A 632 -18.99 -11.18 -12.70
N ALA A 633 -18.10 -11.95 -12.06
CA ALA A 633 -17.42 -13.10 -12.64
C ALA A 633 -18.35 -14.29 -12.92
N GLY A 634 -19.57 -14.28 -12.37
CA GLY A 634 -20.56 -15.33 -12.54
C GLY A 634 -20.53 -16.41 -11.46
N PHE A 635 -19.85 -16.17 -10.34
CA PHE A 635 -19.86 -17.12 -9.22
C PHE A 635 -21.12 -16.97 -8.36
N ASN A 636 -21.68 -18.10 -7.96
CA ASN A 636 -22.76 -18.15 -6.98
C ASN A 636 -22.18 -18.02 -5.57
N VAL A 637 -22.08 -16.79 -5.08
CA VAL A 637 -21.54 -16.50 -3.74
C VAL A 637 -22.69 -16.39 -2.73
N VAL A 638 -22.54 -17.06 -1.59
CA VAL A 638 -23.52 -17.01 -0.50
C VAL A 638 -23.08 -15.95 0.49
N SER A 639 -23.91 -14.91 0.67
CA SER A 639 -23.64 -13.91 1.70
C SER A 639 -23.87 -14.50 3.10
N PRO A 640 -22.97 -14.27 4.08
CA PRO A 640 -23.16 -14.76 5.46
C PRO A 640 -24.50 -14.38 6.10
N ALA A 641 -25.09 -13.26 5.70
CA ALA A 641 -26.41 -12.81 6.16
C ALA A 641 -27.58 -13.71 5.68
N SER A 642 -27.40 -14.50 4.63
CA SER A 642 -28.42 -15.45 4.17
C SER A 642 -28.39 -16.76 4.97
N TYR A 643 -27.25 -17.13 5.55
CA TYR A 643 -27.13 -18.31 6.42
C TYR A 643 -27.89 -18.15 7.74
N GLN A 644 -27.98 -16.95 8.29
CA GLN A 644 -28.78 -16.68 9.51
C GLN A 644 -30.29 -16.76 9.25
N ARG A 645 -30.75 -16.47 8.02
CA ARG A 645 -32.17 -16.63 7.67
C ARG A 645 -32.58 -18.08 7.39
N TYR A 646 -31.67 -18.92 6.91
CA TYR A 646 -31.97 -20.33 6.61
C TYR A 646 -32.10 -21.18 7.89
N ASN A 647 -31.37 -20.86 8.96
CA ASN A 647 -31.48 -21.53 10.26
C ASN A 647 -32.69 -21.06 11.10
N SER A 648 -33.43 -20.04 10.69
CA SER A 648 -34.64 -19.60 11.38
C SER A 648 -35.94 -20.17 10.81
N TYR A 649 -35.88 -20.97 9.73
CA TYR A 649 -37.04 -21.62 9.08
C TYR A 649 -36.94 -23.15 9.07
N GLY A 650 -36.33 -23.75 10.04
CA GLY A 650 -36.29 -25.21 10.21
C GLY A 650 -37.10 -25.61 11.43
N GLY A 651 -38.36 -25.95 11.20
CA GLY A 651 -39.29 -26.45 12.23
C GLY A 651 -38.82 -27.76 12.87
N ASP A 652 -39.35 -27.98 14.06
CA ASP A 652 -39.27 -29.19 14.86
C ASP A 652 -39.10 -30.50 14.10
N TYR A 653 -37.98 -31.16 14.36
CA TYR A 653 -37.87 -32.61 14.30
C TYR A 653 -37.17 -33.13 15.54
N THR A 654 -37.98 -33.73 16.43
CA THR A 654 -37.53 -34.55 17.55
C THR A 654 -36.84 -35.81 17.08
N GLY A 655 -35.69 -36.14 17.68
CA GLY A 655 -35.26 -37.50 17.77
C GLY A 655 -33.78 -37.82 17.63
N TYR A 656 -33.19 -38.28 18.72
CA TYR A 656 -32.01 -39.14 18.94
C TYR A 656 -30.60 -38.54 18.84
N GLY A 657 -30.04 -38.25 19.93
CA GLY A 657 -28.92 -38.85 20.65
C GLY A 657 -27.54 -38.86 20.00
N GLY A 658 -26.66 -37.98 20.47
CA GLY A 658 -25.22 -38.06 20.16
C GLY A 658 -24.50 -36.82 20.71
N GLY A 659 -24.17 -36.85 21.99
CA GLY A 659 -23.52 -35.69 22.66
C GLY A 659 -22.12 -35.44 22.20
N TYR A 660 -21.88 -34.33 21.56
CA TYR A 660 -20.56 -33.68 21.56
C TYR A 660 -20.68 -32.33 22.26
N ARG A 661 -20.01 -32.23 23.40
CA ARG A 661 -19.90 -31.02 24.20
C ARG A 661 -19.22 -29.92 23.37
N ARG A 662 -19.99 -28.90 23.00
CA ARG A 662 -19.44 -27.58 22.63
C ARG A 662 -18.76 -27.00 23.88
N ARG A 663 -17.46 -26.93 23.89
CA ARG A 663 -16.72 -25.99 24.74
C ARG A 663 -16.90 -24.61 24.15
N ALA A 664 -17.71 -23.80 24.78
CA ALA A 664 -17.74 -22.37 24.55
C ALA A 664 -16.38 -21.78 24.95
N TYR A 665 -15.77 -21.06 24.01
CA TYR A 665 -14.69 -20.14 24.34
C TYR A 665 -15.34 -18.86 24.86
N GLU A 666 -15.47 -18.76 26.17
CA GLU A 666 -15.74 -17.51 26.85
C GLU A 666 -14.44 -16.90 27.36
N ASP A 667 -14.24 -15.67 26.95
CA ASP A 667 -13.55 -14.56 27.63
C ASP A 667 -12.26 -14.83 28.42
N SER A 668 -11.13 -14.52 27.80
CA SER A 668 -9.91 -14.15 28.52
C SER A 668 -9.53 -12.66 28.41
N ALA A 669 -10.47 -11.78 28.04
CA ALA A 669 -10.20 -10.34 27.95
C ALA A 669 -10.67 -9.53 29.19
N SER A 670 -11.17 -10.16 30.25
CA SER A 670 -11.76 -9.45 31.39
C SER A 670 -11.01 -9.52 32.71
N GLU A 671 -9.83 -10.10 32.79
CA GLU A 671 -9.14 -10.29 34.09
C GLU A 671 -8.18 -9.18 34.52
N TYR A 672 -7.95 -8.15 33.68
CA TYR A 672 -7.00 -7.07 34.02
C TYR A 672 -7.64 -5.78 34.58
N ASP A 673 -8.99 -5.69 34.65
CA ASP A 673 -9.69 -4.49 35.19
C ASP A 673 -10.40 -4.71 36.51
N LYS A 674 -10.24 -5.88 37.19
CA LYS A 674 -10.92 -6.19 38.45
C LYS A 674 -9.98 -6.40 39.65
N LYS A 675 -9.11 -5.43 39.90
CA LYS A 675 -8.46 -5.30 41.21
C LYS A 675 -8.36 -3.84 41.61
N THR A 676 -9.45 -3.25 41.93
CA THR A 676 -9.63 -2.22 42.97
C THR A 676 -11.10 -1.79 42.94
N VAL A 677 -11.91 -2.34 43.79
CA VAL A 677 -12.91 -1.76 44.66
C VAL A 677 -13.72 -2.92 45.25
N SER A 678 -13.56 -3.13 46.52
CA SER A 678 -14.34 -4.06 47.33
C SER A 678 -15.62 -3.40 47.82
N ALA A 679 -16.63 -4.24 47.98
CA ALA A 679 -17.78 -4.17 48.87
C ALA A 679 -19.03 -3.40 48.41
N GLY A 680 -20.12 -4.16 48.33
CA GLY A 680 -21.50 -3.66 48.29
C GLY A 680 -22.44 -4.60 47.55
N GLU A 681 -23.02 -5.55 48.31
CA GLU A 681 -24.02 -6.52 47.82
C GLU A 681 -25.32 -5.85 47.36
N SER A 682 -25.89 -6.32 46.25
CA SER A 682 -27.33 -6.69 46.26
C SER A 682 -27.70 -7.46 44.98
N ARG A 683 -28.38 -8.56 45.19
CA ARG A 683 -29.01 -9.45 44.21
C ARG A 683 -30.15 -8.76 43.48
N ALA A 684 -30.18 -8.89 42.16
CA ALA A 684 -31.44 -8.93 41.41
C ALA A 684 -31.25 -9.66 40.05
N SER A 685 -32.09 -10.61 39.86
CA SER A 685 -32.44 -11.56 38.80
C SER A 685 -32.09 -11.23 37.35
N ARG A 686 -31.55 -12.26 36.67
CA ARG A 686 -31.46 -12.41 35.21
C ARG A 686 -32.87 -12.54 34.61
N GLN A 687 -33.19 -11.71 33.66
CA GLN A 687 -34.11 -12.04 32.58
C GLN A 687 -33.51 -11.66 31.24
N SER A 688 -33.36 -12.67 30.36
CA SER A 688 -32.98 -12.53 28.97
C SER A 688 -34.14 -11.92 28.17
N GLY A 689 -33.93 -10.74 27.60
CA GLY A 689 -34.89 -10.07 26.72
C GLY A 689 -34.26 -9.80 25.35
N LYS A 690 -34.95 -10.25 24.32
CA LYS A 690 -34.67 -10.03 22.89
C LYS A 690 -34.48 -8.54 22.58
N LEU A 691 -33.41 -8.20 21.87
CA LEU A 691 -33.22 -6.89 21.25
C LEU A 691 -34.22 -6.72 20.12
N THR A 692 -35.29 -6.01 20.38
CA THR A 692 -36.11 -5.32 19.38
C THR A 692 -35.57 -3.90 19.27
N GLU A 693 -35.33 -3.43 18.03
CA GLU A 693 -34.99 -2.04 17.74
C GLU A 693 -36.08 -1.12 18.31
N ARG A 694 -35.86 -0.59 19.53
CA ARG A 694 -36.59 0.55 20.01
C ARG A 694 -35.84 1.81 19.58
N LYS A 695 -36.45 2.60 18.70
CA LYS A 695 -36.04 3.99 18.50
C LYS A 695 -36.00 4.65 19.86
N LYS A 696 -34.83 5.14 20.28
CA LYS A 696 -34.63 5.86 21.52
C LYS A 696 -35.49 7.12 21.47
N ASP A 697 -36.40 7.29 22.41
CA ASP A 697 -37.20 8.52 22.52
C ASP A 697 -36.26 9.66 22.97
N LEU A 698 -36.03 10.62 22.09
CA LEU A 698 -35.16 11.75 22.35
C LEU A 698 -35.91 12.96 22.94
N SER A 699 -37.23 12.89 23.13
CA SER A 699 -38.09 14.01 23.56
C SER A 699 -37.77 14.50 24.99
N GLY A 700 -37.18 13.65 25.83
CA GLY A 700 -36.77 13.97 27.20
C GLY A 700 -35.46 14.78 27.31
N PHE A 701 -34.64 14.82 26.25
CA PHE A 701 -33.39 15.56 26.28
C PHE A 701 -33.62 17.02 25.88
N LYS A 702 -33.43 17.94 26.82
CA LYS A 702 -33.62 19.40 26.61
C LYS A 702 -32.47 20.17 27.25
N PRO A 703 -32.10 21.35 26.68
CA PRO A 703 -31.14 22.23 27.35
C PRO A 703 -31.58 22.56 28.79
N GLY A 704 -30.62 22.50 29.70
CA GLY A 704 -30.85 22.71 31.15
C GLY A 704 -31.16 21.44 31.95
N LYS A 705 -31.52 20.31 31.32
CA LYS A 705 -31.75 19.05 32.03
C LYS A 705 -30.46 18.38 32.49
N ARG A 706 -30.47 17.78 33.66
CA ARG A 706 -29.37 16.96 34.17
C ARG A 706 -29.42 15.56 33.55
N VAL A 707 -28.26 15.04 33.20
CA VAL A 707 -28.11 13.73 32.57
C VAL A 707 -26.99 12.95 33.25
N MET A 708 -27.06 11.65 33.18
CA MET A 708 -26.03 10.74 33.65
C MET A 708 -25.48 9.92 32.49
N HIS A 709 -24.17 9.83 32.40
CA HIS A 709 -23.45 8.99 31.46
C HIS A 709 -22.60 7.98 32.21
N GLU A 710 -22.64 6.72 31.86
CA GLU A 710 -21.93 5.64 32.58
C GLU A 710 -20.45 5.92 32.78
N LYS A 711 -19.80 6.50 31.78
CA LYS A 711 -18.34 6.77 31.78
C LYS A 711 -17.97 8.17 32.32
N PHE A 712 -18.80 9.19 32.07
CA PHE A 712 -18.46 10.59 32.36
C PHE A 712 -19.17 11.15 33.59
N GLY A 713 -20.07 10.37 34.21
CA GLY A 713 -20.83 10.76 35.39
C GLY A 713 -21.97 11.73 35.05
N THR A 714 -22.36 12.54 36.05
CA THR A 714 -23.45 13.53 35.94
C THR A 714 -22.99 14.79 35.20
N GLY A 715 -23.93 15.38 34.44
CA GLY A 715 -23.72 16.61 33.72
C GLY A 715 -25.00 17.31 33.35
N THR A 716 -24.94 18.51 32.79
CA THR A 716 -26.06 19.32 32.34
C THR A 716 -25.99 19.59 30.84
N ILE A 717 -27.11 19.39 30.15
CA ILE A 717 -27.19 19.68 28.71
C ILE A 717 -27.12 21.20 28.48
N ILE A 718 -26.14 21.69 27.74
CA ILE A 718 -26.01 23.12 27.43
C ILE A 718 -26.85 23.47 26.19
N SER A 719 -26.70 22.67 25.10
CA SER A 719 -27.40 22.88 23.85
C SER A 719 -27.62 21.56 23.12
N ILE A 720 -28.61 21.55 22.21
CA ILE A 720 -28.91 20.44 21.32
C ILE A 720 -28.83 20.95 19.89
N SER A 721 -28.21 20.20 18.98
CA SER A 721 -28.05 20.56 17.56
C SER A 721 -28.29 19.30 16.70
N GLY A 722 -28.74 19.52 15.44
CA GLY A 722 -29.09 18.45 14.51
C GLY A 722 -30.55 17.98 14.62
N GLU A 723 -31.02 17.21 13.64
CA GLU A 723 -32.37 16.63 13.57
C GLU A 723 -32.31 15.13 13.32
N GLY A 724 -33.32 14.39 13.79
CA GLY A 724 -33.43 12.94 13.60
C GLY A 724 -32.29 12.16 14.23
N ASP A 725 -31.76 11.19 13.52
CA ASP A 725 -30.69 10.30 14.01
C ASP A 725 -29.33 11.00 14.20
N GLY A 726 -29.17 12.23 13.64
CA GLY A 726 -27.99 13.09 13.79
C GLY A 726 -28.03 14.05 14.98
N THR A 727 -29.00 13.94 15.90
CA THR A 727 -29.15 14.84 17.03
C THR A 727 -28.01 14.70 18.04
N CYS A 728 -27.28 15.81 18.27
CA CYS A 728 -26.16 15.88 19.22
C CYS A 728 -26.50 16.80 20.40
N ALA A 729 -26.07 16.44 21.60
CA ALA A 729 -26.16 17.27 22.80
C ALA A 729 -24.77 17.68 23.29
N LEU A 730 -24.56 18.97 23.48
CA LEU A 730 -23.40 19.49 24.20
C LEU A 730 -23.70 19.42 25.69
N VAL A 731 -22.99 18.55 26.42
CA VAL A 731 -23.18 18.31 27.83
C VAL A 731 -21.97 18.81 28.62
N GLN A 732 -22.21 19.63 29.65
CA GLN A 732 -21.21 20.00 30.66
C GLN A 732 -21.25 18.98 31.78
N PHE A 733 -20.29 18.08 31.80
CA PHE A 733 -20.12 17.10 32.87
C PHE A 733 -19.43 17.71 34.08
N ASP A 734 -19.83 17.29 35.30
CA ASP A 734 -19.27 17.82 36.54
C ASP A 734 -17.78 17.52 36.71
N LYS A 735 -17.28 16.40 36.15
CA LYS A 735 -15.86 15.96 36.21
C LYS A 735 -15.12 15.93 34.89
N ALA A 736 -15.82 15.76 33.76
CA ALA A 736 -15.19 15.51 32.47
C ALA A 736 -15.22 16.74 31.51
N GLY A 737 -15.72 17.91 31.96
CA GLY A 737 -15.81 19.09 31.14
C GLY A 737 -16.92 19.05 30.08
N LYS A 738 -16.77 19.83 28.98
CA LYS A 738 -17.78 19.91 27.92
C LYS A 738 -17.51 18.82 26.87
N LEU A 739 -18.53 18.01 26.60
CA LEU A 739 -18.48 16.97 25.56
C LEU A 739 -19.70 17.08 24.65
N ASN A 740 -19.49 16.92 23.34
CA ASN A 740 -20.57 16.84 22.37
C ASN A 740 -20.87 15.36 22.07
N LEU A 741 -22.08 14.90 22.37
CA LEU A 741 -22.47 13.50 22.32
C LEU A 741 -23.68 13.31 21.39
N MET A 742 -23.60 12.34 20.49
CA MET A 742 -24.72 11.97 19.63
C MET A 742 -25.73 11.15 20.41
N LEU A 743 -26.95 11.69 20.65
CA LEU A 743 -27.91 11.19 21.58
C LEU A 743 -28.40 9.77 21.30
N ILE A 744 -28.42 9.37 20.04
CA ILE A 744 -28.89 8.03 19.63
C ILE A 744 -27.91 6.93 20.08
N TYR A 745 -26.61 7.21 20.12
CA TYR A 745 -25.57 6.25 20.50
C TYR A 745 -25.05 6.45 21.94
N ALA A 746 -25.19 7.63 22.48
CA ALA A 746 -24.68 7.90 23.83
C ALA A 746 -25.54 7.21 24.90
N PRO A 747 -24.95 6.47 25.86
CA PRO A 747 -25.67 5.89 27.00
C PRO A 747 -25.99 6.97 28.04
N LEU A 748 -26.79 7.96 27.63
CA LEU A 748 -27.27 9.05 28.48
C LEU A 748 -28.66 8.72 29.02
N THR A 749 -28.84 8.96 30.31
CA THR A 749 -30.13 8.88 31.02
C THR A 749 -30.46 10.26 31.57
N VAL A 750 -31.67 10.76 31.35
CA VAL A 750 -32.14 12.00 31.95
C VAL A 750 -32.43 11.73 33.39
N LEU A 751 -31.90 12.54 34.30
CA LEU A 751 -32.20 12.48 35.72
C LEU A 751 -33.48 13.27 35.96
N GLU A 752 -34.47 12.65 36.61
CA GLU A 752 -35.66 13.36 37.09
C GLU A 752 -35.25 14.20 38.30
N ASP A 753 -35.73 15.44 38.36
CA ASP A 753 -35.44 16.43 39.42
C ASP A 753 -36.06 15.99 40.74
#